data_af3956a4e83a6bead63632b1054edfcd
#
_entry.id   af3956a4e83a6bead63632b1054edfcd
#
_cell.length_a   1.000
_cell.length_b   1.000
_cell.length_c   1.000
_cell.angle_alpha   90.00
_cell.angle_beta   90.00
_cell.angle_gamma   90.00
#
_symmetry.space_group_name_H-M   'P 1'
#
loop_
_entity.id
_entity.type
_entity.pdbx_description
1 polymer ?
#
loop_
_entity_poly.entity_id
_entity_poly.type
_entity_poly.pdbx_seq_one_letter_code
_entity_poly.pdbx_strand_id
1 'polypeptide(L)'
;MEIINRNAVYIPSLDGKDIYISNSLDPKNGYRLKNKTGNLNLSRFINSLDYSLDLIKMRQVHKNLFPIADVEQLETVFSFDEKGNEYDEVHSRGKEYSCQVINVTFKYSNKEFNRVRGSYYIRFGYRIDDLEFEDCIAWDDGEIVGVQTGEKVNNPVDAEELPYFIFKDGMYRAKDNIKTCNNVADIRSDIYENGFVCEGIKYVRFKRSSGSSRVGKCLFINERLYNAMHEWEMCGIQVKEGQDIDLAALEPYIALTLSSIIDTIEIKPENILVVDDYKSVFHERAIATRLVDGRLVSKPEDVEISNSIWDGQSLMDRSLFGEYSNKGMLLLRARFFKSCCFNANIQQWFADHGIKKISQLNGYTRAKKIEDVKLITTPSSIKYLKFGTLDHWLDTLETTFGVVKYEKKTHFFDGRMVQTHYQLINTLQMTYEEVEQFIKPSLDYARMIKTDPAVLRHQISYQYQSPDDTFYTKAVTSKNDIIYRLLGMNDRFAKTKMYRNFCNDLIKSFIKNLRCGHVLVRGNYSTLCGNPIEMLKMSIGQFDGSSIIERDTVHCEMFESGKELLGSRSPHVTIGNILVTRNVIRPEIARYMNPTNEIVYVNSIQENLLERLSGADFDSDTMLLTDNEILVTAAKRNYDNFPVPTKLVKSAMRNRRYTNREKADLDIKTSVNKIGEIINLSQELNSILWDRINKGASVDDVMELYCDISQLDVMSNLEIDSAKRENPANNTRELQLLKKKYDVRDKKNRHVRPLFFKYIDGYKGYRDDYHVYVEQDDEFQKLFKTDKYKDAQTIKKESANNIVIERGRMSYLKHETSMDYLQKCINRFYVPRDKEANHGLSYMLIPINSV
;
A
#
# COMPACT_ATOMS: atom_id res chain seq x y z
N MET A 1 -23.52 -18.07 -6.82
CA MET A 1 -22.51 -18.70 -5.96
C MET A 1 -23.06 -18.68 -4.53
N GLU A 2 -23.13 -19.82 -3.84
CA GLU A 2 -23.68 -19.86 -2.48
C GLU A 2 -22.64 -19.32 -1.48
N ILE A 3 -23.00 -18.32 -0.72
CA ILE A 3 -22.07 -17.69 0.25
C ILE A 3 -22.19 -18.47 1.56
N ILE A 4 -21.18 -19.26 1.88
CA ILE A 4 -21.22 -20.15 3.04
C ILE A 4 -20.72 -19.41 4.31
N ASN A 5 -19.71 -18.54 4.20
CA ASN A 5 -19.14 -17.81 5.33
C ASN A 5 -18.43 -16.55 4.83
N ARG A 6 -18.61 -15.41 5.52
CA ARG A 6 -17.96 -14.12 5.19
C ARG A 6 -16.68 -13.85 5.98
N ASN A 7 -16.21 -14.79 6.78
CA ASN A 7 -14.99 -14.61 7.55
C ASN A 7 -13.74 -14.84 6.71
N ALA A 8 -12.69 -14.10 7.04
CA ALA A 8 -11.35 -14.37 6.58
C ALA A 8 -10.81 -15.66 7.19
N VAL A 9 -9.90 -16.31 6.48
CA VAL A 9 -9.22 -17.53 6.97
C VAL A 9 -7.75 -17.19 7.21
N TYR A 10 -7.23 -17.53 8.40
CA TYR A 10 -5.83 -17.38 8.73
C TYR A 10 -5.01 -18.48 8.07
N ILE A 11 -3.94 -18.10 7.40
CA ILE A 11 -3.04 -18.99 6.66
C ILE A 11 -1.61 -18.88 7.18
N PRO A 12 -0.79 -19.93 7.04
CA PRO A 12 0.62 -19.87 7.39
C PRO A 12 1.34 -18.80 6.56
N SER A 13 2.28 -18.11 7.20
CA SER A 13 3.24 -17.24 6.53
C SER A 13 4.63 -17.74 6.84
N LEU A 14 5.34 -18.17 5.80
CA LEU A 14 6.64 -18.82 5.90
C LEU A 14 7.69 -18.04 5.11
N ASP A 15 8.93 -18.08 5.57
CA ASP A 15 10.05 -17.56 4.80
C ASP A 15 10.55 -18.58 3.79
N GLY A 16 10.80 -18.13 2.55
CA GLY A 16 11.33 -19.01 1.49
C GLY A 16 12.65 -19.68 1.85
N LYS A 17 13.54 -19.00 2.61
CA LYS A 17 14.77 -19.57 3.16
C LYS A 17 14.50 -20.80 4.06
N ASP A 18 13.51 -20.68 4.94
CA ASP A 18 13.19 -21.76 5.90
C ASP A 18 12.57 -22.96 5.18
N ILE A 19 11.71 -22.67 4.17
CA ILE A 19 11.13 -23.70 3.31
C ILE A 19 12.21 -24.44 2.54
N TYR A 20 13.11 -23.70 1.86
CA TYR A 20 14.17 -24.28 1.05
C TYR A 20 15.07 -25.20 1.88
N ILE A 21 15.50 -24.76 3.04
CA ILE A 21 16.36 -25.55 3.94
C ILE A 21 15.62 -26.78 4.44
N SER A 22 14.38 -26.62 4.93
CA SER A 22 13.60 -27.75 5.45
C SER A 22 13.34 -28.82 4.40
N ASN A 23 13.02 -28.43 3.16
CA ASN A 23 12.80 -29.35 2.05
C ASN A 23 14.10 -30.02 1.59
N SER A 24 15.22 -29.34 1.71
CA SER A 24 16.54 -29.94 1.44
C SER A 24 16.92 -31.00 2.46
N LEU A 25 16.55 -30.82 3.73
CA LEU A 25 16.86 -31.75 4.83
C LEU A 25 15.86 -32.90 4.95
N ASP A 26 14.57 -32.66 4.67
CA ASP A 26 13.49 -33.64 4.71
C ASP A 26 12.59 -33.48 3.47
N PRO A 27 13.00 -33.99 2.30
CA PRO A 27 12.20 -33.85 1.07
C PRO A 27 10.82 -34.48 1.14
N LYS A 28 10.61 -35.45 2.02
CA LYS A 28 9.33 -36.19 2.12
C LYS A 28 8.29 -35.39 2.93
N ASN A 29 8.66 -34.87 4.07
CA ASN A 29 7.74 -34.13 4.96
C ASN A 29 7.88 -32.62 4.83
N GLY A 30 9.04 -32.15 4.41
CA GLY A 30 9.31 -30.74 4.18
C GLY A 30 9.27 -29.87 5.43
N TYR A 31 8.66 -28.68 5.31
CA TYR A 31 8.50 -27.76 6.44
C TYR A 31 7.46 -28.27 7.43
N ARG A 32 7.72 -28.14 8.73
CA ARG A 32 6.79 -28.58 9.77
C ARG A 32 6.06 -27.42 10.42
N LEU A 33 4.74 -27.42 10.31
CA LEU A 33 3.82 -26.50 10.99
C LEU A 33 3.41 -27.00 12.37
N LYS A 34 3.50 -28.32 12.61
CA LYS A 34 3.17 -28.95 13.89
C LYS A 34 4.36 -28.91 14.83
N ASN A 35 4.08 -28.72 16.11
CA ASN A 35 5.06 -28.84 17.17
C ASN A 35 5.39 -30.33 17.47
N LYS A 36 6.31 -30.59 18.41
CA LYS A 36 6.70 -31.96 18.82
C LYS A 36 5.53 -32.78 19.38
N THR A 37 4.47 -32.14 19.87
CA THR A 37 3.27 -32.79 20.41
C THR A 37 2.19 -33.05 19.33
N GLY A 38 2.46 -32.73 18.08
CA GLY A 38 1.52 -32.91 16.95
C GLY A 38 0.52 -31.78 16.74
N ASN A 39 0.52 -30.76 17.62
CA ASN A 39 -0.37 -29.63 17.53
C ASN A 39 0.16 -28.56 16.58
N LEU A 40 -0.73 -27.86 15.85
CA LEU A 40 -0.37 -26.77 14.97
C LEU A 40 0.29 -25.62 15.75
N ASN A 41 1.35 -25.08 15.19
CA ASN A 41 1.98 -23.87 15.71
C ASN A 41 1.25 -22.62 15.16
N LEU A 42 0.26 -22.15 15.89
CA LEU A 42 -0.58 -21.01 15.49
C LEU A 42 0.22 -19.69 15.32
N SER A 43 1.41 -19.59 15.92
CA SER A 43 2.28 -18.42 15.72
C SER A 43 2.76 -18.24 14.27
N ARG A 44 2.64 -19.27 13.44
CA ARG A 44 2.95 -19.20 12.00
C ARG A 44 1.79 -18.68 11.15
N PHE A 45 0.56 -18.66 11.68
CA PHE A 45 -0.65 -18.23 10.98
C PHE A 45 -0.87 -16.73 11.17
N ILE A 46 0.09 -15.94 10.68
CA ILE A 46 0.12 -14.49 10.84
C ILE A 46 -0.40 -13.72 9.61
N ASN A 47 -0.79 -14.42 8.56
CA ASN A 47 -1.39 -13.84 7.38
C ASN A 47 -2.86 -14.30 7.26
N SER A 48 -3.67 -13.57 6.51
CA SER A 48 -5.04 -13.96 6.22
C SER A 48 -5.27 -14.07 4.72
N LEU A 49 -6.12 -15.00 4.35
CA LEU A 49 -6.82 -14.99 3.08
C LEU A 49 -8.20 -14.36 3.37
N ASP A 50 -8.33 -13.11 3.00
CA ASP A 50 -9.54 -12.35 3.29
C ASP A 50 -10.75 -12.91 2.55
N TYR A 51 -11.95 -12.59 3.03
CA TYR A 51 -13.17 -12.89 2.29
C TYR A 51 -13.06 -12.28 0.90
N SER A 52 -13.08 -13.11 -0.14
CA SER A 52 -12.76 -12.76 -1.52
C SER A 52 -13.40 -13.76 -2.48
N LEU A 53 -13.47 -13.44 -3.76
CA LEU A 53 -13.97 -14.36 -4.77
C LEU A 53 -13.11 -15.64 -4.83
N ASP A 54 -11.79 -15.52 -4.64
CA ASP A 54 -10.90 -16.68 -4.53
C ASP A 54 -11.24 -17.58 -3.35
N LEU A 55 -11.48 -17.00 -2.17
CA LEU A 55 -11.85 -17.79 -0.99
C LEU A 55 -13.19 -18.51 -1.20
N ILE A 56 -14.18 -17.81 -1.75
CA ILE A 56 -15.50 -18.40 -2.07
C ILE A 56 -15.33 -19.58 -3.04
N LYS A 57 -14.59 -19.38 -4.13
CA LYS A 57 -14.35 -20.41 -5.13
C LYS A 57 -13.55 -21.58 -4.56
N MET A 58 -12.53 -21.29 -3.80
CA MET A 58 -11.67 -22.31 -3.18
C MET A 58 -12.47 -23.22 -2.24
N ARG A 59 -13.37 -22.67 -1.45
CA ARG A 59 -14.27 -23.47 -0.58
C ARG A 59 -15.18 -24.38 -1.40
N GLN A 60 -15.68 -23.91 -2.54
CA GLN A 60 -16.48 -24.76 -3.45
C GLN A 60 -15.66 -25.87 -4.09
N VAL A 61 -14.47 -25.53 -4.61
CA VAL A 61 -13.55 -26.51 -5.22
C VAL A 61 -13.15 -27.55 -4.18
N HIS A 62 -12.81 -27.14 -2.97
CA HIS A 62 -12.47 -28.05 -1.88
C HIS A 62 -13.62 -29.02 -1.56
N LYS A 63 -14.83 -28.50 -1.41
CA LYS A 63 -16.04 -29.32 -1.15
C LYS A 63 -16.29 -30.35 -2.25
N ASN A 64 -16.01 -29.99 -3.49
CA ASN A 64 -16.21 -30.88 -4.64
C ASN A 64 -15.11 -31.95 -4.80
N LEU A 65 -13.85 -31.60 -4.50
CA LEU A 65 -12.70 -32.49 -4.65
C LEU A 65 -12.49 -33.44 -3.47
N PHE A 66 -12.98 -33.06 -2.29
CA PHE A 66 -12.81 -33.82 -1.06
C PHE A 66 -14.19 -34.18 -0.48
N PRO A 67 -14.75 -35.38 -0.83
CA PRO A 67 -15.95 -35.89 -0.21
C PRO A 67 -15.80 -35.99 1.32
N ILE A 68 -16.88 -35.86 2.05
CA ILE A 68 -16.91 -35.78 3.52
C ILE A 68 -16.07 -36.85 4.23
N ALA A 69 -15.99 -38.08 3.65
CA ALA A 69 -15.20 -39.16 4.21
C ALA A 69 -13.67 -38.96 4.13
N ASP A 70 -13.18 -38.15 3.20
CA ASP A 70 -11.75 -37.83 3.04
C ASP A 70 -11.36 -36.49 3.71
N VAL A 71 -12.36 -35.69 4.10
CA VAL A 71 -12.16 -34.39 4.72
C VAL A 71 -11.50 -34.53 6.08
N GLU A 72 -11.82 -35.56 6.88
CA GLU A 72 -11.20 -35.83 8.17
C GLU A 72 -9.69 -36.10 8.10
N GLN A 73 -9.19 -36.65 6.98
CA GLN A 73 -7.75 -36.87 6.78
C GLN A 73 -7.01 -35.67 6.18
N LEU A 74 -7.73 -34.74 5.51
CA LEU A 74 -7.21 -33.59 4.82
C LEU A 74 -7.73 -32.29 5.45
N GLU A 75 -8.39 -32.39 6.61
CA GLU A 75 -8.93 -31.25 7.33
C GLU A 75 -7.82 -30.25 7.63
N THR A 76 -7.85 -29.22 6.88
CA THR A 76 -6.88 -28.16 6.89
C THR A 76 -7.53 -26.82 7.26
N VAL A 77 -8.81 -26.86 7.64
CA VAL A 77 -9.54 -25.76 8.23
C VAL A 77 -9.85 -26.11 9.69
N PHE A 78 -9.26 -25.36 10.61
CA PHE A 78 -9.44 -25.54 12.04
C PHE A 78 -10.00 -24.27 12.65
N SER A 79 -10.86 -24.42 13.59
CA SER A 79 -11.42 -23.31 14.37
C SER A 79 -10.93 -23.41 15.80
N PHE A 80 -10.23 -22.36 16.27
CA PHE A 80 -9.66 -22.30 17.59
C PHE A 80 -10.10 -21.06 18.35
N ASP A 81 -10.30 -21.18 19.65
CA ASP A 81 -10.49 -20.04 20.54
C ASP A 81 -9.19 -19.23 20.73
N GLU A 82 -9.28 -18.08 21.42
CA GLU A 82 -8.12 -17.24 21.70
C GLU A 82 -7.03 -17.91 22.53
N LYS A 83 -7.35 -19.05 23.17
CA LYS A 83 -6.41 -19.87 23.96
C LYS A 83 -5.81 -21.02 23.15
N GLY A 84 -6.21 -21.19 21.88
CA GLY A 84 -5.72 -22.26 21.03
C GLY A 84 -6.45 -23.59 21.22
N ASN A 85 -7.64 -23.60 21.85
CA ASN A 85 -8.47 -24.80 21.94
C ASN A 85 -9.41 -24.86 20.73
N GLU A 86 -9.60 -26.07 20.21
CA GLU A 86 -10.61 -26.32 19.18
C GLU A 86 -12.01 -26.00 19.68
N TYR A 87 -12.83 -25.30 18.91
CA TYR A 87 -14.18 -24.96 19.30
C TYR A 87 -15.21 -25.44 18.29
N ASP A 88 -16.43 -25.69 18.75
CA ASP A 88 -17.53 -26.03 17.87
C ASP A 88 -18.28 -24.78 17.36
N GLU A 89 -19.04 -24.94 16.28
CA GLU A 89 -19.70 -23.83 15.55
C GLU A 89 -20.68 -23.02 16.40
N VAL A 90 -21.09 -23.50 17.57
CA VAL A 90 -22.10 -22.87 18.43
C VAL A 90 -21.51 -21.68 19.20
N HIS A 91 -20.19 -21.65 19.42
CA HIS A 91 -19.52 -20.61 20.21
C HIS A 91 -18.77 -19.58 19.36
N SER A 92 -19.19 -19.29 18.20
CA SER A 92 -18.81 -18.41 17.08
C SER A 92 -17.93 -17.17 17.32
N ARG A 93 -16.93 -17.21 18.16
CA ARG A 93 -15.89 -16.14 18.29
C ARG A 93 -14.49 -16.60 17.93
N GLY A 94 -14.34 -17.77 17.39
CA GLY A 94 -13.06 -18.33 17.00
C GLY A 94 -12.61 -17.83 15.61
N LYS A 95 -11.30 -17.95 15.38
CA LYS A 95 -10.66 -17.68 14.11
C LYS A 95 -10.61 -18.97 13.31
N GLU A 96 -10.93 -18.88 12.01
CA GLU A 96 -10.74 -20.00 11.09
C GLU A 96 -9.29 -20.04 10.60
N TYR A 97 -8.73 -21.23 10.52
CA TYR A 97 -7.36 -21.48 10.06
C TYR A 97 -7.37 -22.50 8.92
N SER A 98 -6.51 -22.31 7.94
CA SER A 98 -6.38 -23.23 6.80
C SER A 98 -4.92 -23.43 6.42
N CYS A 99 -4.56 -24.67 6.09
CA CYS A 99 -3.29 -25.02 5.48
C CYS A 99 -3.39 -25.23 3.96
N GLN A 100 -4.55 -24.98 3.32
CA GLN A 100 -4.66 -25.17 1.87
C GLN A 100 -3.86 -24.16 1.05
N VAL A 101 -3.60 -23.00 1.64
CA VAL A 101 -2.81 -21.93 1.05
C VAL A 101 -1.75 -21.48 2.04
N ILE A 102 -0.54 -21.26 1.55
CA ILE A 102 0.59 -20.74 2.33
C ILE A 102 1.08 -19.46 1.68
N ASN A 103 1.25 -18.41 2.49
CA ASN A 103 1.93 -17.20 2.06
C ASN A 103 3.43 -17.36 2.24
N VAL A 104 4.20 -17.21 1.17
CA VAL A 104 5.67 -17.28 1.22
C VAL A 104 6.26 -15.90 1.04
N THR A 105 7.22 -15.56 1.92
CA THR A 105 7.95 -14.29 1.89
C THR A 105 9.40 -14.52 1.43
N PHE A 106 9.92 -13.56 0.63
CA PHE A 106 11.27 -13.62 0.07
C PHE A 106 12.08 -12.36 0.42
N LYS A 107 11.83 -11.78 1.59
CA LYS A 107 12.52 -10.58 2.08
C LYS A 107 13.56 -10.95 3.12
N TYR A 108 14.77 -11.25 2.67
CA TYR A 108 15.93 -11.49 3.52
C TYR A 108 17.23 -11.27 2.77
N SER A 109 18.31 -11.05 3.47
CA SER A 109 19.65 -10.91 2.88
C SER A 109 20.31 -12.28 2.70
N ASN A 110 21.30 -12.36 1.81
CA ASN A 110 22.10 -13.57 1.67
C ASN A 110 22.81 -13.94 2.99
N LYS A 111 23.30 -12.94 3.73
CA LYS A 111 23.92 -13.15 5.05
C LYS A 111 22.93 -13.80 6.04
N GLU A 112 21.71 -13.30 6.10
CA GLU A 112 20.66 -13.87 6.94
C GLU A 112 20.28 -15.28 6.49
N PHE A 113 20.20 -15.54 5.19
CA PHE A 113 19.97 -16.88 4.66
C PHE A 113 21.04 -17.86 5.15
N ASN A 114 22.31 -17.50 5.02
CA ASN A 114 23.43 -18.34 5.41
C ASN A 114 23.39 -18.66 6.92
N ARG A 115 23.09 -17.66 7.77
CA ARG A 115 22.93 -17.85 9.20
C ARG A 115 21.80 -18.82 9.54
N VAL A 116 20.63 -18.66 8.94
CA VAL A 116 19.47 -19.53 9.15
C VAL A 116 19.77 -20.94 8.70
N ARG A 117 20.36 -21.11 7.53
CA ARG A 117 20.79 -22.40 7.00
C ARG A 117 21.69 -23.12 8.01
N GLY A 118 22.64 -22.40 8.61
CA GLY A 118 23.48 -22.92 9.64
C GLY A 118 22.73 -23.41 10.87
N SER A 119 21.81 -22.60 11.39
CA SER A 119 21.03 -22.99 12.56
C SER A 119 20.14 -24.22 12.32
N TYR A 120 19.70 -24.47 11.08
CA TYR A 120 18.99 -25.70 10.74
C TYR A 120 19.90 -26.93 10.82
N TYR A 121 21.13 -26.85 10.32
CA TYR A 121 22.07 -27.95 10.46
C TYR A 121 22.33 -28.29 11.91
N ILE A 122 22.57 -27.31 12.78
CA ILE A 122 22.73 -27.50 14.22
C ILE A 122 21.49 -28.15 14.83
N ARG A 123 20.30 -27.69 14.46
CA ARG A 123 19.01 -28.14 15.00
C ARG A 123 18.70 -29.61 14.69
N PHE A 124 19.17 -30.10 13.56
CA PHE A 124 18.94 -31.48 13.10
C PHE A 124 20.07 -32.46 13.48
N GLY A 125 20.89 -32.11 14.45
CA GLY A 125 21.83 -33.04 15.06
C GLY A 125 23.31 -32.82 14.70
N TYR A 126 23.58 -31.79 13.93
CA TYR A 126 24.95 -31.40 13.63
C TYR A 126 25.42 -30.43 14.72
N ARG A 127 26.09 -30.96 15.73
CA ARG A 127 26.61 -30.14 16.83
C ARG A 127 27.80 -29.33 16.35
N ILE A 128 27.60 -28.02 16.31
CA ILE A 128 28.67 -27.04 16.31
C ILE A 128 28.54 -26.38 17.68
N ASP A 129 29.45 -26.75 18.60
CA ASP A 129 29.40 -26.26 19.97
C ASP A 129 29.67 -24.76 20.02
N ASP A 130 28.69 -23.99 20.57
CA ASP A 130 28.79 -22.61 21.07
C ASP A 130 29.39 -21.50 20.17
N LEU A 131 29.72 -21.78 18.93
CA LEU A 131 30.17 -20.78 17.96
C LEU A 131 28.99 -20.28 17.09
N GLU A 132 28.98 -19.00 16.77
CA GLU A 132 28.08 -18.50 15.75
C GLU A 132 28.36 -19.24 14.43
N PHE A 133 27.33 -19.79 13.82
CA PHE A 133 27.50 -20.65 12.65
C PHE A 133 28.19 -19.94 11.47
N GLU A 134 28.06 -18.61 11.36
CA GLU A 134 28.76 -17.81 10.36
C GLU A 134 30.29 -17.84 10.53
N ASP A 135 30.80 -17.94 11.73
CA ASP A 135 32.23 -18.03 12.04
C ASP A 135 32.81 -19.41 11.76
N CYS A 136 31.94 -20.41 11.67
CA CYS A 136 32.34 -21.81 11.44
C CYS A 136 32.23 -22.23 9.98
N ILE A 137 31.59 -21.42 9.11
CA ILE A 137 31.41 -21.75 7.71
C ILE A 137 32.44 -21.02 6.86
N ALA A 138 33.22 -21.78 6.12
CA ALA A 138 34.07 -21.24 5.07
C ALA A 138 33.26 -21.06 3.77
N TRP A 139 33.24 -19.85 3.28
CA TRP A 139 32.58 -19.48 2.03
C TRP A 139 33.62 -19.14 0.96
N ASP A 140 33.38 -19.64 -0.23
CA ASP A 140 34.13 -19.26 -1.41
C ASP A 140 33.14 -18.96 -2.54
N ASP A 141 33.23 -17.73 -3.07
CA ASP A 141 32.36 -17.20 -4.16
C ASP A 141 30.84 -17.43 -3.95
N GLY A 142 30.38 -17.33 -2.68
CA GLY A 142 28.98 -17.53 -2.32
C GLY A 142 28.57 -19.00 -2.09
N GLU A 143 29.50 -19.95 -2.23
CA GLU A 143 29.27 -21.35 -1.92
C GLU A 143 29.89 -21.74 -0.57
N ILE A 144 29.23 -22.67 0.14
CA ILE A 144 29.80 -23.23 1.38
C ILE A 144 30.86 -24.28 0.99
N VAL A 145 32.13 -23.96 1.22
CA VAL A 145 33.27 -24.87 0.95
C VAL A 145 33.65 -25.70 2.15
N GLY A 146 33.31 -25.28 3.36
CA GLY A 146 33.53 -26.03 4.56
C GLY A 146 32.91 -25.45 5.81
N VAL A 147 32.83 -26.24 6.87
CA VAL A 147 32.36 -25.82 8.20
C VAL A 147 33.45 -26.17 9.20
N GLN A 148 33.99 -25.17 9.88
CA GLN A 148 35.02 -25.38 10.89
C GLN A 148 34.32 -25.68 12.22
N THR A 149 34.66 -26.78 12.85
CA THR A 149 34.18 -27.13 14.20
C THR A 149 35.26 -26.77 15.23
N GLY A 150 34.93 -25.90 16.19
CA GLY A 150 35.86 -25.37 17.17
C GLY A 150 36.43 -26.41 18.16
N GLU A 151 35.77 -27.58 18.33
CA GLU A 151 36.24 -28.70 19.16
C GLU A 151 35.92 -30.05 18.54
N LYS A 152 36.64 -31.10 18.90
CA LYS A 152 36.40 -32.47 18.46
C LYS A 152 34.97 -32.88 18.77
N VAL A 153 34.16 -33.02 17.72
CA VAL A 153 32.82 -33.61 17.83
C VAL A 153 32.99 -35.07 18.21
N ASN A 154 32.59 -35.45 19.42
CA ASN A 154 32.75 -36.79 19.94
C ASN A 154 31.89 -37.86 19.27
N ASN A 155 30.93 -37.46 18.45
CA ASN A 155 30.14 -38.35 17.55
C ASN A 155 29.89 -37.61 16.26
N PRO A 156 30.70 -37.78 15.22
CA PRO A 156 30.34 -37.29 13.89
C PRO A 156 29.06 -38.00 13.46
N VAL A 157 28.06 -37.21 13.07
CA VAL A 157 26.89 -37.74 12.36
C VAL A 157 27.39 -38.40 11.09
N ASP A 158 26.82 -39.59 10.78
CA ASP A 158 27.25 -40.36 9.63
C ASP A 158 27.21 -39.46 8.38
N ALA A 159 28.30 -39.41 7.63
CA ALA A 159 28.45 -38.51 6.50
C ALA A 159 27.34 -38.73 5.43
N GLU A 160 26.71 -39.89 5.43
CA GLU A 160 25.56 -40.22 4.56
C GLU A 160 24.28 -39.53 5.00
N GLU A 161 24.14 -39.12 6.26
CA GLU A 161 22.97 -38.42 6.78
C GLU A 161 23.03 -36.90 6.54
N LEU A 162 24.20 -36.37 6.15
CA LEU A 162 24.36 -34.96 5.80
C LEU A 162 23.97 -34.70 4.33
N PRO A 163 22.86 -34.05 4.04
CA PRO A 163 22.45 -33.88 2.64
C PRO A 163 23.42 -33.05 1.81
N TYR A 164 24.19 -32.13 2.43
CA TYR A 164 25.06 -31.18 1.73
C TYR A 164 26.52 -31.20 2.15
N PHE A 165 26.87 -31.82 3.25
CA PHE A 165 28.23 -31.77 3.80
C PHE A 165 28.77 -33.15 4.15
N ILE A 166 30.07 -33.31 4.05
CA ILE A 166 30.82 -34.43 4.58
C ILE A 166 31.78 -33.89 5.62
N PHE A 167 31.97 -34.63 6.73
CA PHE A 167 32.96 -34.33 7.73
C PHE A 167 34.28 -34.97 7.36
N LYS A 168 35.33 -34.17 7.14
CA LYS A 168 36.65 -34.66 6.80
C LYS A 168 37.70 -33.74 7.42
N ASP A 169 38.70 -34.36 8.10
CA ASP A 169 39.85 -33.67 8.72
C ASP A 169 39.44 -32.59 9.76
N GLY A 170 38.37 -32.82 10.53
CA GLY A 170 37.85 -31.85 11.52
C GLY A 170 37.01 -30.71 10.95
N MET A 171 36.67 -30.76 9.66
CA MET A 171 35.87 -29.75 8.98
C MET A 171 34.71 -30.41 8.19
N TYR A 172 33.57 -29.72 8.17
CA TYR A 172 32.48 -30.04 7.22
C TYR A 172 32.77 -29.39 5.87
N ARG A 173 32.76 -30.19 4.83
CA ARG A 173 32.95 -29.73 3.45
C ARG A 173 31.68 -30.01 2.63
N ALA A 174 31.38 -29.14 1.67
CA ALA A 174 30.29 -29.38 0.74
C ALA A 174 30.53 -30.67 -0.05
N LYS A 175 29.50 -31.50 -0.23
CA LYS A 175 29.55 -32.67 -1.12
C LYS A 175 29.71 -32.21 -2.55
N ASP A 176 30.59 -32.86 -3.30
CA ASP A 176 30.77 -32.59 -4.72
C ASP A 176 29.45 -32.80 -5.48
N ASN A 177 29.13 -31.90 -6.43
CA ASN A 177 27.94 -31.92 -7.26
C ASN A 177 26.59 -31.50 -6.65
N ILE A 178 26.56 -30.92 -5.47
CA ILE A 178 25.32 -30.34 -4.95
C ILE A 178 25.22 -28.88 -5.38
N LYS A 179 24.26 -28.57 -6.25
CA LYS A 179 23.84 -27.19 -6.52
C LYS A 179 23.08 -26.68 -5.30
N THR A 180 23.74 -25.89 -4.49
CA THR A 180 23.07 -25.14 -3.42
C THR A 180 22.65 -23.79 -3.97
N CYS A 181 21.41 -23.37 -3.70
CA CYS A 181 21.01 -22.00 -4.00
C CYS A 181 21.80 -21.06 -3.09
N ASN A 182 22.59 -20.16 -3.69
CA ASN A 182 23.51 -19.31 -2.97
C ASN A 182 22.94 -17.92 -2.69
N ASN A 183 21.86 -17.56 -3.38
CA ASN A 183 21.24 -16.27 -3.23
C ASN A 183 19.69 -16.37 -3.17
N VAL A 184 19.09 -15.29 -2.69
CA VAL A 184 17.64 -15.18 -2.51
C VAL A 184 16.86 -15.34 -3.83
N ALA A 185 17.43 -14.88 -4.94
CA ALA A 185 16.79 -14.96 -6.25
C ALA A 185 16.71 -16.43 -6.73
N ASP A 186 17.78 -17.21 -6.55
CA ASP A 186 17.81 -18.63 -6.92
C ASP A 186 16.82 -19.44 -6.09
N ILE A 187 16.76 -19.17 -4.77
CA ILE A 187 15.77 -19.83 -3.89
C ILE A 187 14.35 -19.54 -4.35
N ARG A 188 14.07 -18.28 -4.71
CA ARG A 188 12.75 -17.89 -5.19
C ARG A 188 12.41 -18.60 -6.51
N SER A 189 13.37 -18.66 -7.43
CA SER A 189 13.22 -19.36 -8.70
C SER A 189 12.97 -20.86 -8.51
N ASP A 190 13.74 -21.51 -7.62
CA ASP A 190 13.58 -22.94 -7.31
C ASP A 190 12.20 -23.24 -6.70
N ILE A 191 11.78 -22.48 -5.69
CA ILE A 191 10.46 -22.65 -5.06
C ILE A 191 9.32 -22.38 -6.05
N TYR A 192 9.48 -21.44 -6.99
CA TYR A 192 8.46 -21.17 -8.01
C TYR A 192 8.34 -22.32 -9.03
N GLU A 193 9.48 -22.88 -9.45
CA GLU A 193 9.53 -23.97 -10.45
C GLU A 193 9.07 -25.30 -9.85
N ASN A 194 9.60 -25.66 -8.69
CA ASN A 194 9.47 -27.00 -8.13
C ASN A 194 8.36 -27.10 -7.08
N GLY A 195 7.85 -25.94 -6.57
CA GLY A 195 7.02 -25.92 -5.39
C GLY A 195 7.81 -26.30 -4.13
N PHE A 196 7.10 -26.72 -3.11
CA PHE A 196 7.71 -27.22 -1.87
C PHE A 196 6.76 -28.17 -1.13
N VAL A 197 7.29 -28.93 -0.21
CA VAL A 197 6.54 -29.83 0.67
C VAL A 197 6.41 -29.20 2.07
N CYS A 198 5.21 -29.26 2.63
CA CYS A 198 4.92 -28.86 3.99
C CYS A 198 3.97 -29.88 4.63
N GLU A 199 4.34 -30.44 5.78
CA GLU A 199 3.62 -31.55 6.44
C GLU A 199 3.30 -32.72 5.49
N GLY A 200 4.18 -33.05 4.54
CA GLY A 200 3.99 -34.09 3.54
C GLY A 200 3.05 -33.74 2.38
N ILE A 201 2.52 -32.53 2.34
CA ILE A 201 1.65 -32.01 1.27
C ILE A 201 2.48 -31.12 0.36
N LYS A 202 2.36 -31.34 -0.96
CA LYS A 202 3.02 -30.50 -1.95
C LYS A 202 2.22 -29.24 -2.23
N TYR A 203 2.93 -28.11 -2.27
CA TYR A 203 2.40 -26.78 -2.60
C TYR A 203 3.09 -26.26 -3.85
N VAL A 204 2.30 -25.73 -4.75
CA VAL A 204 2.76 -25.13 -6.00
C VAL A 204 2.46 -23.63 -6.00
N ARG A 205 3.20 -22.88 -6.80
CA ARG A 205 2.98 -21.44 -6.94
C ARG A 205 1.54 -21.19 -7.41
N PHE A 206 0.84 -20.31 -6.71
CA PHE A 206 -0.52 -19.94 -7.07
C PHE A 206 -0.53 -18.57 -7.73
N LYS A 207 -0.64 -17.48 -6.96
CA LYS A 207 -0.69 -16.13 -7.50
C LYS A 207 -0.22 -15.07 -6.49
N ARG A 208 -0.05 -13.86 -6.97
CA ARG A 208 0.27 -12.71 -6.14
C ARG A 208 -0.45 -11.46 -6.62
N SER A 209 -0.90 -10.59 -5.72
CA SER A 209 -1.35 -9.24 -6.07
C SER A 209 -0.16 -8.32 -6.39
N SER A 210 -0.42 -7.19 -7.05
CA SER A 210 0.62 -6.16 -7.27
C SER A 210 1.24 -5.67 -5.97
N GLY A 211 0.43 -5.52 -4.91
CA GLY A 211 0.91 -5.16 -3.57
C GLY A 211 1.80 -6.23 -2.96
N SER A 212 1.42 -7.50 -3.07
CA SER A 212 2.20 -8.64 -2.58
C SER A 212 3.55 -8.75 -3.30
N SER A 213 3.59 -8.53 -4.61
CA SER A 213 4.83 -8.55 -5.38
C SER A 213 5.83 -7.50 -4.88
N ARG A 214 5.39 -6.26 -4.66
CA ARG A 214 6.24 -5.15 -4.16
C ARG A 214 6.86 -5.44 -2.79
N VAL A 215 6.22 -6.27 -2.00
CA VAL A 215 6.72 -6.66 -0.67
C VAL A 215 7.32 -8.06 -0.64
N GLY A 216 7.59 -8.66 -1.80
CA GLY A 216 8.23 -9.95 -1.93
C GLY A 216 7.41 -11.11 -1.36
N LYS A 217 6.09 -11.09 -1.54
CA LYS A 217 5.16 -12.14 -1.10
C LYS A 217 4.50 -12.83 -2.29
N CYS A 218 4.26 -14.15 -2.17
CA CYS A 218 3.49 -14.94 -3.11
C CYS A 218 2.69 -16.01 -2.39
N LEU A 219 1.49 -16.30 -2.87
CA LEU A 219 0.67 -17.41 -2.38
C LEU A 219 1.03 -18.70 -3.10
N PHE A 220 1.10 -19.78 -2.34
CA PHE A 220 1.25 -21.14 -2.77
C PHE A 220 0.02 -21.93 -2.34
N ILE A 221 -0.46 -22.82 -3.19
CA ILE A 221 -1.68 -23.58 -2.96
C ILE A 221 -1.35 -25.08 -2.96
N ASN A 222 -2.11 -25.86 -2.19
CA ASN A 222 -2.08 -27.32 -2.27
C ASN A 222 -2.23 -27.76 -3.74
N GLU A 223 -1.28 -28.56 -4.23
CA GLU A 223 -1.23 -28.99 -5.64
C GLU A 223 -2.55 -29.61 -6.13
N ARG A 224 -3.28 -30.32 -5.26
CA ARG A 224 -4.58 -30.93 -5.60
C ARG A 224 -5.67 -29.91 -5.95
N LEU A 225 -5.59 -28.69 -5.43
CA LEU A 225 -6.55 -27.61 -5.71
C LEU A 225 -6.14 -26.76 -6.92
N TYR A 226 -4.86 -26.83 -7.31
CA TYR A 226 -4.27 -25.90 -8.27
C TYR A 226 -5.00 -25.89 -9.61
N ASN A 227 -5.19 -27.06 -10.23
CA ASN A 227 -5.74 -27.11 -11.59
C ASN A 227 -7.14 -26.51 -11.68
N ALA A 228 -8.04 -26.86 -10.75
CA ALA A 228 -9.40 -26.34 -10.74
C ALA A 228 -9.47 -24.84 -10.47
N MET A 229 -8.60 -24.33 -9.61
CA MET A 229 -8.50 -22.89 -9.33
C MET A 229 -7.89 -22.15 -10.50
N HIS A 230 -6.85 -22.70 -11.13
CA HIS A 230 -6.17 -22.09 -12.27
C HIS A 230 -7.08 -22.05 -13.51
N GLU A 231 -7.79 -23.13 -13.82
CA GLU A 231 -8.77 -23.14 -14.91
C GLU A 231 -9.86 -22.08 -14.71
N TRP A 232 -10.37 -21.96 -13.48
CA TRP A 232 -11.37 -20.96 -13.15
C TRP A 232 -10.84 -19.53 -13.33
N GLU A 233 -9.64 -19.22 -12.82
CA GLU A 233 -9.09 -17.86 -12.87
C GLU A 233 -8.73 -17.40 -14.29
N MET A 234 -8.39 -18.36 -15.18
CA MET A 234 -7.98 -18.06 -16.56
C MET A 234 -9.16 -17.76 -17.49
N CYS A 235 -10.41 -18.00 -17.08
CA CYS A 235 -11.61 -17.70 -17.88
C CYS A 235 -11.56 -18.22 -19.32
N GLY A 236 -11.06 -19.44 -19.52
CA GLY A 236 -10.93 -20.03 -20.86
C GLY A 236 -9.74 -19.54 -21.68
N ILE A 237 -8.92 -18.62 -21.17
CA ILE A 237 -7.66 -18.26 -21.81
C ILE A 237 -6.73 -19.47 -21.79
N GLN A 238 -6.33 -19.94 -22.98
CA GLN A 238 -5.40 -21.04 -23.15
C GLN A 238 -4.00 -20.50 -23.37
N VAL A 239 -3.11 -20.73 -22.42
CA VAL A 239 -1.68 -20.37 -22.54
C VAL A 239 -0.87 -21.66 -22.37
N LYS A 240 -0.11 -22.02 -23.41
CA LYS A 240 0.81 -23.16 -23.33
C LYS A 240 2.07 -22.79 -22.56
N GLU A 241 2.64 -23.75 -21.85
CA GLU A 241 3.93 -23.55 -21.20
C GLU A 241 4.99 -23.16 -22.23
N GLY A 242 5.78 -22.12 -21.91
CA GLY A 242 6.79 -21.56 -22.81
C GLY A 242 6.26 -20.63 -23.90
N GLN A 243 4.94 -20.40 -24.01
CA GLN A 243 4.36 -19.42 -24.92
C GLN A 243 4.69 -18.00 -24.49
N ASP A 244 4.99 -17.13 -25.45
CA ASP A 244 5.21 -15.72 -25.20
C ASP A 244 3.89 -14.98 -24.93
N ILE A 245 3.83 -14.26 -23.81
CA ILE A 245 2.66 -13.49 -23.37
C ILE A 245 3.08 -12.26 -22.56
N ASP A 246 2.22 -11.24 -22.48
CA ASP A 246 2.39 -10.12 -21.53
C ASP A 246 2.14 -10.61 -20.08
N LEU A 247 3.19 -11.27 -19.54
CA LEU A 247 3.15 -11.88 -18.21
C LEU A 247 3.00 -10.84 -17.11
N ALA A 248 3.58 -9.65 -17.29
CA ALA A 248 3.50 -8.55 -16.32
C ALA A 248 2.07 -8.03 -16.15
N ALA A 249 1.25 -8.09 -17.22
CA ALA A 249 -0.17 -7.75 -17.15
C ALA A 249 -1.04 -8.93 -16.70
N LEU A 250 -0.75 -10.16 -17.15
CA LEU A 250 -1.56 -11.33 -16.80
C LEU A 250 -1.57 -11.59 -15.30
N GLU A 251 -0.42 -11.62 -14.66
CA GLU A 251 -0.28 -11.94 -13.23
C GLU A 251 -1.12 -11.06 -12.29
N PRO A 252 -1.11 -9.71 -12.39
CA PRO A 252 -2.00 -8.90 -11.57
C PRO A 252 -3.48 -8.99 -11.95
N TYR A 253 -3.82 -9.37 -13.18
CA TYR A 253 -5.22 -9.46 -13.60
C TYR A 253 -5.91 -10.73 -13.13
N ILE A 254 -5.22 -11.88 -13.14
CA ILE A 254 -5.73 -13.10 -12.50
C ILE A 254 -5.84 -12.96 -10.98
N ALA A 255 -5.07 -12.06 -10.37
CA ALA A 255 -5.10 -11.81 -8.94
C ALA A 255 -6.17 -10.78 -8.49
N LEU A 256 -7.01 -10.25 -9.40
CA LEU A 256 -8.08 -9.31 -9.05
C LEU A 256 -9.11 -9.93 -8.08
N THR A 257 -9.33 -11.23 -8.20
CA THR A 257 -10.23 -12.02 -7.37
C THR A 257 -9.73 -12.26 -5.94
N LEU A 258 -8.44 -11.98 -5.65
CA LEU A 258 -7.87 -11.98 -4.29
C LEU A 258 -8.24 -10.72 -3.47
N SER A 259 -8.82 -9.70 -4.12
CA SER A 259 -9.22 -8.49 -3.40
C SER A 259 -10.18 -8.82 -2.27
N SER A 260 -9.91 -8.29 -1.08
CA SER A 260 -10.86 -8.35 0.05
C SER A 260 -12.18 -7.69 -0.36
N ILE A 261 -13.28 -8.38 -0.13
CA ILE A 261 -14.63 -7.89 -0.44
C ILE A 261 -15.48 -7.82 0.83
N ILE A 262 -16.40 -6.87 0.86
CA ILE A 262 -17.37 -6.71 1.94
C ILE A 262 -18.67 -7.44 1.63
N ASP A 263 -18.99 -7.59 0.34
CA ASP A 263 -20.21 -8.22 -0.15
C ASP A 263 -20.06 -8.71 -1.59
N THR A 264 -21.12 -9.31 -2.13
CA THR A 264 -21.23 -9.69 -3.53
C THR A 264 -22.55 -9.18 -4.12
N ILE A 265 -22.51 -8.81 -5.40
CA ILE A 265 -23.71 -8.47 -6.17
C ILE A 265 -23.78 -9.32 -7.44
N GLU A 266 -24.97 -9.48 -7.99
CA GLU A 266 -25.21 -10.23 -9.22
C GLU A 266 -25.33 -9.26 -10.41
N ILE A 267 -24.46 -9.45 -11.43
CA ILE A 267 -24.51 -8.73 -12.69
C ILE A 267 -24.45 -9.76 -13.83
N LYS A 268 -25.49 -9.79 -14.66
CA LYS A 268 -25.58 -10.74 -15.78
C LYS A 268 -25.00 -10.14 -17.06
N PRO A 269 -24.57 -10.95 -18.03
CA PRO A 269 -24.09 -10.45 -19.34
C PRO A 269 -25.04 -9.48 -20.03
N GLU A 270 -26.37 -9.74 -19.94
CA GLU A 270 -27.41 -8.85 -20.49
C GLU A 270 -27.53 -7.52 -19.75
N ASN A 271 -27.00 -7.38 -18.57
CA ASN A 271 -27.00 -6.10 -17.85
C ASN A 271 -25.90 -5.13 -18.32
N ILE A 272 -24.98 -5.59 -19.15
CA ILE A 272 -23.76 -4.85 -19.50
C ILE A 272 -23.92 -4.20 -20.86
N LEU A 273 -23.67 -2.89 -20.94
CA LEU A 273 -23.44 -2.13 -22.15
C LEU A 273 -21.97 -1.67 -22.16
N VAL A 274 -21.21 -2.08 -23.15
CA VAL A 274 -19.84 -1.67 -23.36
C VAL A 274 -19.80 -0.58 -24.40
N VAL A 275 -19.40 0.62 -23.99
CA VAL A 275 -19.20 1.80 -24.87
C VAL A 275 -17.70 1.97 -25.14
N ASP A 276 -17.37 2.63 -26.25
CA ASP A 276 -15.98 2.88 -26.60
C ASP A 276 -15.29 3.80 -25.59
N ASP A 277 -14.01 3.53 -25.31
CA ASP A 277 -13.16 4.47 -24.58
C ASP A 277 -12.95 5.74 -25.40
N TYR A 278 -12.94 6.89 -24.74
CA TYR A 278 -12.65 8.17 -25.39
C TYR A 278 -11.33 8.74 -24.86
N LYS A 279 -10.52 9.22 -25.81
CA LYS A 279 -9.26 9.90 -25.51
C LYS A 279 -9.36 11.36 -25.90
N SER A 280 -9.28 12.24 -24.92
CA SER A 280 -9.15 13.67 -25.14
C SER A 280 -7.71 14.01 -25.47
N VAL A 281 -7.47 14.50 -26.69
CA VAL A 281 -6.12 14.88 -27.16
C VAL A 281 -6.07 16.40 -27.32
N PHE A 282 -5.05 17.02 -26.73
CA PHE A 282 -4.88 18.49 -26.75
C PHE A 282 -3.41 18.86 -26.53
N HIS A 283 -3.06 20.14 -26.72
CA HIS A 283 -1.71 20.64 -26.46
C HIS A 283 -1.71 21.56 -25.25
N GLU A 284 -0.71 21.38 -24.37
CA GLU A 284 -0.52 22.23 -23.21
C GLU A 284 0.97 22.32 -22.85
N ARG A 285 1.37 23.49 -22.30
CA ARG A 285 2.74 23.67 -21.78
C ARG A 285 2.93 22.87 -20.49
N ALA A 286 3.89 21.95 -20.48
CA ALA A 286 4.14 21.03 -19.38
C ALA A 286 5.65 20.83 -19.16
N ILE A 287 6.03 20.25 -18.02
CA ILE A 287 7.39 19.69 -17.87
C ILE A 287 7.36 18.27 -18.43
N ALA A 288 7.75 18.15 -19.67
CA ALA A 288 7.73 16.88 -20.39
C ALA A 288 8.93 16.02 -20.00
N THR A 289 8.67 14.81 -19.51
CA THR A 289 9.73 13.82 -19.21
C THR A 289 9.72 12.73 -20.27
N ARG A 290 10.86 12.57 -20.94
CA ARG A 290 11.09 11.56 -22.00
C ARG A 290 12.28 10.69 -21.69
N LEU A 291 12.33 9.52 -22.33
CA LEU A 291 13.51 8.65 -22.36
C LEU A 291 14.36 9.00 -23.61
N VAL A 292 15.53 9.60 -23.41
CA VAL A 292 16.48 9.98 -24.46
C VAL A 292 17.80 9.23 -24.17
N ASP A 293 18.25 8.42 -25.12
CA ASP A 293 19.47 7.60 -24.99
C ASP A 293 19.57 6.81 -23.69
N GLY A 294 18.44 6.23 -23.26
CA GLY A 294 18.35 5.45 -22.02
C GLY A 294 18.38 6.28 -20.73
N ARG A 295 18.23 7.61 -20.79
CA ARG A 295 18.19 8.55 -19.67
C ARG A 295 16.86 9.29 -19.62
N LEU A 296 16.36 9.55 -18.44
CA LEU A 296 15.21 10.43 -18.26
C LEU A 296 15.67 11.89 -18.39
N VAL A 297 14.96 12.65 -19.21
CA VAL A 297 15.20 14.08 -19.41
C VAL A 297 13.87 14.82 -19.29
N SER A 298 13.85 15.85 -18.44
CA SER A 298 12.67 16.69 -18.18
C SER A 298 12.92 18.12 -18.64
N LYS A 299 12.00 18.67 -19.45
CA LYS A 299 12.09 20.05 -19.97
C LYS A 299 10.72 20.70 -20.08
N PRO A 300 10.62 22.04 -19.93
CA PRO A 300 9.40 22.78 -20.23
C PRO A 300 9.18 22.84 -21.75
N GLU A 301 8.08 22.27 -22.22
CA GLU A 301 7.72 22.18 -23.64
C GLU A 301 6.21 22.25 -23.82
N ASP A 302 5.76 22.69 -25.03
CA ASP A 302 4.39 22.48 -25.47
C ASP A 302 4.25 21.08 -26.02
N VAL A 303 3.40 20.26 -25.39
CA VAL A 303 3.28 18.83 -25.70
C VAL A 303 1.85 18.40 -25.92
N GLU A 304 1.70 17.40 -26.78
CA GLU A 304 0.43 16.71 -26.95
C GLU A 304 0.18 15.81 -25.74
N ILE A 305 -0.96 15.99 -25.10
CA ILE A 305 -1.46 15.24 -23.95
C ILE A 305 -2.67 14.43 -24.40
N SER A 306 -2.77 13.19 -23.91
CA SER A 306 -3.86 12.28 -24.22
C SER A 306 -4.43 11.69 -22.95
N ASN A 307 -5.62 12.12 -22.55
CA ASN A 307 -6.35 11.64 -21.39
C ASN A 307 -7.36 10.57 -21.77
N SER A 308 -7.33 9.41 -21.10
CA SER A 308 -8.43 8.45 -21.12
C SER A 308 -9.46 8.87 -20.07
N ILE A 309 -10.57 9.45 -20.50
CA ILE A 309 -11.50 10.17 -19.61
C ILE A 309 -12.36 9.27 -18.72
N TRP A 310 -12.34 7.95 -18.92
CA TRP A 310 -13.09 6.96 -18.15
C TRP A 310 -12.26 5.74 -17.74
N ASP A 311 -10.94 5.84 -17.66
CA ASP A 311 -10.09 4.67 -17.36
C ASP A 311 -10.41 4.04 -15.99
N GLY A 312 -10.96 2.82 -16.04
CA GLY A 312 -11.36 2.07 -14.85
C GLY A 312 -12.68 2.50 -14.21
N GLN A 313 -13.48 3.33 -14.89
CA GLN A 313 -14.80 3.81 -14.47
C GLN A 313 -15.92 3.03 -15.15
N SER A 314 -17.05 2.89 -14.45
CA SER A 314 -18.34 2.46 -14.98
C SER A 314 -19.47 3.24 -14.34
N LEU A 315 -20.61 3.30 -15.03
CA LEU A 315 -21.86 3.79 -14.44
C LEU A 315 -22.77 2.60 -14.17
N MET A 316 -23.33 2.51 -12.99
CA MET A 316 -24.17 1.40 -12.58
C MET A 316 -25.52 1.89 -12.07
N ASP A 317 -26.58 1.29 -12.60
CA ASP A 317 -27.94 1.67 -12.25
C ASP A 317 -28.20 1.43 -10.75
N ARG A 318 -28.92 2.37 -10.14
CA ARG A 318 -29.26 2.36 -8.72
C ARG A 318 -29.90 1.05 -8.25
N SER A 319 -30.63 0.36 -9.12
CA SER A 319 -31.28 -0.91 -8.81
C SER A 319 -30.30 -2.06 -8.48
N LEU A 320 -29.03 -1.98 -8.95
CA LEU A 320 -27.99 -2.95 -8.65
C LEU A 320 -27.26 -2.66 -7.33
N PHE A 321 -27.43 -1.48 -6.76
CA PHE A 321 -26.78 -1.13 -5.49
C PHE A 321 -27.40 -1.84 -4.29
N GLY A 322 -28.67 -2.28 -4.37
CA GLY A 322 -29.34 -2.99 -3.27
C GLY A 322 -29.30 -2.21 -1.95
N GLU A 323 -28.72 -2.81 -0.94
CA GLU A 323 -28.53 -2.20 0.39
C GLU A 323 -27.63 -0.96 0.36
N TYR A 324 -26.79 -0.81 -0.68
CA TYR A 324 -25.90 0.33 -0.88
C TYR A 324 -26.51 1.46 -1.72
N SER A 325 -27.85 1.49 -1.89
CA SER A 325 -28.54 2.47 -2.76
C SER A 325 -28.30 3.93 -2.36
N ASN A 326 -27.90 4.19 -1.11
CA ASN A 326 -27.53 5.50 -0.59
C ASN A 326 -26.06 5.86 -0.85
N LYS A 327 -25.28 4.95 -1.44
CA LYS A 327 -23.88 5.17 -1.79
C LYS A 327 -23.75 5.70 -3.21
N GLY A 328 -22.73 6.52 -3.44
CA GLY A 328 -22.43 7.10 -4.74
C GLY A 328 -21.54 6.21 -5.61
N MET A 329 -20.82 5.25 -5.00
CA MET A 329 -20.02 4.31 -5.78
C MET A 329 -19.82 2.95 -5.09
N LEU A 330 -19.62 1.89 -5.90
CA LEU A 330 -19.10 0.60 -5.47
C LEU A 330 -17.87 0.23 -6.28
N LEU A 331 -16.79 -0.13 -5.60
CA LEU A 331 -15.61 -0.67 -6.27
C LEU A 331 -15.80 -2.17 -6.48
N LEU A 332 -15.93 -2.58 -7.75
CA LEU A 332 -16.19 -3.95 -8.11
C LEU A 332 -14.95 -4.70 -8.60
N ARG A 333 -14.93 -5.99 -8.29
CA ARG A 333 -13.97 -6.97 -8.82
C ARG A 333 -14.69 -8.22 -9.30
N ALA A 334 -14.27 -8.70 -10.45
CA ALA A 334 -14.58 -10.04 -10.93
C ALA A 334 -13.36 -10.58 -11.69
N ARG A 335 -13.48 -11.77 -12.28
CA ARG A 335 -12.40 -12.33 -13.11
C ARG A 335 -12.15 -11.39 -14.31
N PHE A 336 -10.91 -10.86 -14.40
CA PHE A 336 -10.50 -9.87 -15.41
C PHE A 336 -11.35 -8.60 -15.48
N PHE A 337 -12.10 -8.27 -14.44
CA PHE A 337 -12.87 -7.04 -14.35
C PHE A 337 -12.48 -6.23 -13.12
N LYS A 338 -12.19 -4.96 -13.34
CA LYS A 338 -11.85 -4.00 -12.28
C LYS A 338 -12.45 -2.65 -12.65
N SER A 339 -13.43 -2.21 -11.88
CA SER A 339 -14.06 -0.91 -12.12
C SER A 339 -14.56 -0.25 -10.84
N CYS A 340 -14.48 1.07 -10.80
CA CYS A 340 -15.23 1.91 -9.89
C CYS A 340 -16.58 2.24 -10.54
N CYS A 341 -17.65 1.66 -9.98
CA CYS A 341 -18.99 1.77 -10.52
C CYS A 341 -19.75 2.86 -9.77
N PHE A 342 -20.00 3.98 -10.44
CA PHE A 342 -20.72 5.13 -9.89
C PHE A 342 -22.23 4.94 -10.03
N ASN A 343 -22.96 5.30 -8.97
CA ASN A 343 -24.41 5.17 -8.89
C ASN A 343 -25.09 6.18 -9.83
N ALA A 344 -25.75 5.66 -10.83
CA ALA A 344 -26.41 6.46 -11.87
C ALA A 344 -27.86 6.04 -12.09
N ASN A 345 -28.71 6.99 -12.48
CA ASN A 345 -30.11 6.73 -12.85
C ASN A 345 -30.18 6.42 -14.35
N ILE A 346 -29.62 5.29 -14.79
CA ILE A 346 -29.46 4.92 -16.20
C ILE A 346 -30.85 4.84 -16.89
N GLN A 347 -31.83 4.21 -16.24
CA GLN A 347 -33.16 4.06 -16.82
C GLN A 347 -33.89 5.40 -16.95
N GLN A 348 -33.69 6.32 -15.98
CA GLN A 348 -34.23 7.70 -16.10
C GLN A 348 -33.56 8.46 -17.26
N TRP A 349 -32.23 8.29 -17.43
CA TRP A 349 -31.54 8.87 -18.57
C TRP A 349 -32.13 8.42 -19.92
N PHE A 350 -32.32 7.09 -20.07
CA PHE A 350 -32.92 6.55 -21.29
C PHE A 350 -34.36 7.05 -21.51
N ALA A 351 -35.16 7.11 -20.47
CA ALA A 351 -36.53 7.61 -20.55
C ALA A 351 -36.59 9.09 -20.99
N ASP A 352 -35.76 9.93 -20.35
CA ASP A 352 -35.72 11.38 -20.66
C ASP A 352 -35.22 11.68 -22.08
N HIS A 353 -34.42 10.80 -22.67
CA HIS A 353 -33.89 10.93 -24.03
C HIS A 353 -34.67 10.09 -25.06
N GLY A 354 -35.82 9.53 -24.67
CA GLY A 354 -36.70 8.78 -25.58
C GLY A 354 -36.13 7.46 -26.11
N ILE A 355 -35.15 6.87 -25.40
CA ILE A 355 -34.52 5.59 -25.74
C ILE A 355 -35.48 4.45 -25.33
N LYS A 356 -36.01 3.74 -26.30
CA LYS A 356 -36.99 2.65 -26.08
C LYS A 356 -36.56 1.31 -26.67
N LYS A 357 -35.55 1.30 -27.54
CA LYS A 357 -35.08 0.11 -28.25
C LYS A 357 -33.57 -0.02 -28.11
N ILE A 358 -33.08 -1.27 -27.99
CA ILE A 358 -31.65 -1.57 -27.95
C ILE A 358 -30.89 -0.98 -29.15
N SER A 359 -31.51 -0.94 -30.33
CA SER A 359 -30.90 -0.38 -31.55
C SER A 359 -30.64 1.13 -31.49
N GLN A 360 -31.12 1.84 -30.48
CA GLN A 360 -30.84 3.26 -30.22
C GLN A 360 -29.64 3.46 -29.33
N LEU A 361 -29.09 2.38 -28.73
CA LEU A 361 -27.88 2.45 -27.91
C LEU A 361 -26.64 2.46 -28.79
N ASN A 362 -25.62 3.17 -28.33
CA ASN A 362 -24.28 3.17 -28.90
C ASN A 362 -23.35 2.32 -28.07
N GLY A 363 -22.91 1.22 -28.61
CA GLY A 363 -22.05 0.26 -27.89
C GLY A 363 -22.50 -1.19 -28.07
N TYR A 364 -21.83 -2.11 -27.40
CA TYR A 364 -22.12 -3.53 -27.47
C TYR A 364 -22.86 -4.02 -26.22
N THR A 365 -23.96 -4.74 -26.40
CA THR A 365 -24.74 -5.33 -25.32
C THR A 365 -25.41 -6.62 -25.75
N ARG A 366 -25.64 -7.54 -24.81
CA ARG A 366 -26.48 -8.74 -24.99
C ARG A 366 -27.90 -8.55 -24.43
N ALA A 367 -28.22 -7.36 -23.98
CA ALA A 367 -29.56 -6.99 -23.50
C ALA A 367 -30.61 -7.22 -24.60
N LYS A 368 -31.78 -7.67 -24.22
CA LYS A 368 -32.94 -7.82 -25.12
C LYS A 368 -33.89 -6.67 -24.98
N LYS A 369 -33.91 -6.03 -23.82
CA LYS A 369 -34.75 -4.89 -23.47
C LYS A 369 -33.92 -3.79 -22.86
N ILE A 370 -34.39 -2.56 -22.97
CA ILE A 370 -33.70 -1.38 -22.39
C ILE A 370 -33.56 -1.53 -20.86
N GLU A 371 -34.57 -2.06 -20.21
CA GLU A 371 -34.60 -2.23 -18.76
C GLU A 371 -33.56 -3.25 -18.23
N ASP A 372 -33.04 -4.11 -19.11
CA ASP A 372 -31.98 -5.06 -18.77
C ASP A 372 -30.63 -4.34 -18.62
N VAL A 373 -30.41 -3.21 -19.32
CA VAL A 373 -29.15 -2.46 -19.29
C VAL A 373 -29.01 -1.73 -17.97
N LYS A 374 -28.06 -2.16 -17.13
CA LYS A 374 -27.84 -1.66 -15.76
C LYS A 374 -26.41 -1.30 -15.44
N LEU A 375 -25.45 -1.63 -16.32
CA LEU A 375 -24.05 -1.30 -16.19
C LEU A 375 -23.52 -0.80 -17.51
N ILE A 376 -23.10 0.46 -17.56
CA ILE A 376 -22.37 1.05 -18.69
C ILE A 376 -20.88 1.05 -18.33
N THR A 377 -20.06 0.40 -19.15
CA THR A 377 -18.63 0.25 -18.90
C THR A 377 -17.83 0.48 -20.18
N THR A 378 -16.51 0.56 -20.04
CA THR A 378 -15.59 0.70 -21.20
C THR A 378 -14.61 -0.47 -21.27
N PRO A 379 -13.93 -0.69 -22.41
CA PRO A 379 -12.88 -1.68 -22.54
C PRO A 379 -11.77 -1.57 -21.48
N SER A 380 -11.48 -0.36 -20.98
CA SER A 380 -10.45 -0.14 -19.95
C SER A 380 -10.74 -0.88 -18.64
N SER A 381 -12.01 -1.11 -18.30
CA SER A 381 -12.42 -1.88 -17.10
C SER A 381 -12.33 -3.40 -17.30
N ILE A 382 -12.41 -3.88 -18.57
CA ILE A 382 -12.42 -5.30 -18.94
C ILE A 382 -11.00 -5.73 -19.32
N LYS A 383 -10.22 -6.16 -18.33
CA LYS A 383 -8.80 -6.51 -18.51
C LYS A 383 -8.58 -7.76 -19.37
N TYR A 384 -9.65 -8.54 -19.59
CA TYR A 384 -9.68 -9.71 -20.47
C TYR A 384 -9.32 -9.38 -21.92
N LEU A 385 -9.68 -8.17 -22.39
CA LEU A 385 -9.50 -7.75 -23.77
C LEU A 385 -8.03 -7.66 -24.24
N LYS A 386 -7.08 -7.78 -23.31
CA LYS A 386 -5.66 -7.96 -23.65
C LYS A 386 -5.32 -9.38 -24.15
N PHE A 387 -6.14 -10.36 -23.82
CA PHE A 387 -5.84 -11.77 -24.00
C PHE A 387 -6.92 -12.51 -24.81
N GLY A 388 -8.10 -11.93 -24.97
CA GLY A 388 -9.24 -12.52 -25.67
C GLY A 388 -10.25 -11.49 -26.13
N THR A 389 -11.42 -11.94 -26.57
CA THR A 389 -12.50 -11.12 -27.11
C THR A 389 -13.57 -10.80 -26.06
N LEU A 390 -14.35 -9.75 -26.31
CA LEU A 390 -15.47 -9.36 -25.46
C LEU A 390 -16.53 -10.46 -25.37
N ASP A 391 -16.86 -11.09 -26.50
CA ASP A 391 -17.85 -12.19 -26.54
C ASP A 391 -17.43 -13.36 -25.67
N HIS A 392 -16.16 -13.78 -25.77
CA HIS A 392 -15.64 -14.87 -24.98
C HIS A 392 -15.61 -14.53 -23.47
N TRP A 393 -15.27 -13.26 -23.11
CA TRP A 393 -15.36 -12.84 -21.72
C TRP A 393 -16.79 -12.92 -21.19
N LEU A 394 -17.77 -12.43 -21.96
CA LEU A 394 -19.20 -12.48 -21.59
C LEU A 394 -19.73 -13.92 -21.50
N ASP A 395 -19.23 -14.86 -22.33
CA ASP A 395 -19.60 -16.28 -22.27
C ASP A 395 -19.07 -16.96 -21.01
N THR A 396 -17.89 -16.55 -20.54
CA THR A 396 -17.23 -17.12 -19.36
C THR A 396 -17.54 -16.37 -18.07
N LEU A 397 -18.33 -15.29 -18.17
CA LEU A 397 -18.61 -14.42 -17.02
C LEU A 397 -19.48 -15.13 -15.97
N GLU A 398 -18.94 -15.30 -14.77
CA GLU A 398 -19.78 -15.61 -13.60
C GLU A 398 -20.51 -14.36 -13.15
N THR A 399 -21.80 -14.47 -12.83
CA THR A 399 -22.64 -13.33 -12.49
C THR A 399 -22.33 -12.71 -11.15
N THR A 400 -21.50 -13.34 -10.31
CA THR A 400 -21.09 -12.87 -8.99
C THR A 400 -19.92 -11.90 -9.09
N PHE A 401 -20.17 -10.63 -8.74
CA PHE A 401 -19.16 -9.60 -8.62
C PHE A 401 -18.91 -9.30 -7.14
N GLY A 402 -17.62 -9.18 -6.75
CA GLY A 402 -17.23 -8.81 -5.40
C GLY A 402 -17.24 -7.29 -5.21
N VAL A 403 -17.91 -6.82 -4.17
CA VAL A 403 -17.89 -5.42 -3.71
C VAL A 403 -16.69 -5.25 -2.77
N VAL A 404 -15.67 -4.51 -3.18
CA VAL A 404 -14.47 -4.27 -2.37
C VAL A 404 -14.71 -3.18 -1.33
N LYS A 405 -15.28 -2.08 -1.75
CA LYS A 405 -15.58 -0.93 -0.90
C LYS A 405 -16.61 -0.02 -1.56
N TYR A 406 -17.15 0.86 -0.77
CA TYR A 406 -17.86 2.06 -1.20
C TYR A 406 -17.10 3.30 -0.70
N GLU A 407 -17.51 4.50 -1.11
CA GLU A 407 -16.96 5.74 -0.59
C GLU A 407 -17.19 5.86 0.91
N LYS A 408 -16.19 6.37 1.64
CA LYS A 408 -16.27 6.54 3.09
C LYS A 408 -15.96 7.98 3.46
N LYS A 409 -16.76 8.53 4.35
CA LYS A 409 -16.45 9.79 4.98
C LYS A 409 -15.22 9.66 5.89
N THR A 410 -14.52 10.77 6.10
CA THR A 410 -13.40 10.80 7.03
C THR A 410 -13.87 10.52 8.46
N HIS A 411 -12.96 10.09 9.32
CA HIS A 411 -13.28 9.82 10.72
C HIS A 411 -13.49 11.08 11.55
N PHE A 412 -12.94 12.22 11.10
CA PHE A 412 -12.88 13.42 11.92
C PHE A 412 -14.15 14.27 11.78
N PHE A 413 -14.77 14.60 12.92
CA PHE A 413 -15.89 15.51 13.03
C PHE A 413 -17.02 15.19 12.07
N ASP A 414 -17.44 13.91 12.10
CA ASP A 414 -18.53 13.37 11.27
C ASP A 414 -18.35 13.59 9.76
N GLY A 415 -17.12 13.43 9.29
CA GLY A 415 -16.78 13.56 7.88
C GLY A 415 -16.51 14.98 7.39
N ARG A 416 -16.50 15.98 8.29
CA ARG A 416 -16.30 17.39 7.91
C ARG A 416 -14.84 17.82 7.85
N MET A 417 -13.94 17.10 8.51
CA MET A 417 -12.53 17.43 8.61
C MET A 417 -11.67 16.30 8.05
N VAL A 418 -10.51 16.64 7.54
CA VAL A 418 -9.51 15.73 7.03
C VAL A 418 -8.13 16.14 7.52
N GLN A 419 -7.19 15.22 7.56
CA GLN A 419 -5.80 15.54 7.85
C GLN A 419 -5.01 15.69 6.56
N THR A 420 -4.22 16.76 6.49
CA THR A 420 -3.19 16.94 5.46
C THR A 420 -2.01 15.99 5.69
N HIS A 421 -0.96 16.12 4.90
CA HIS A 421 0.29 15.36 5.06
C HIS A 421 1.49 16.23 4.66
N TYR A 422 2.70 15.84 5.10
CA TYR A 422 3.91 16.64 4.92
C TYR A 422 4.23 16.95 3.45
N GLN A 423 3.93 16.05 2.52
CA GLN A 423 4.19 16.24 1.09
C GLN A 423 3.43 17.48 0.58
N LEU A 424 2.13 17.58 0.87
CA LEU A 424 1.32 18.72 0.47
C LEU A 424 1.87 20.03 1.09
N ILE A 425 2.11 20.04 2.39
CA ILE A 425 2.57 21.26 3.10
C ILE A 425 3.93 21.73 2.57
N ASN A 426 4.84 20.76 2.30
CA ASN A 426 6.20 21.09 1.86
C ASN A 426 6.30 21.54 0.40
N THR A 427 5.28 21.23 -0.42
CA THR A 427 5.20 21.69 -1.80
C THR A 427 4.55 23.07 -1.93
N LEU A 428 3.97 23.61 -0.86
CA LEU A 428 3.36 24.93 -0.82
C LEU A 428 4.32 25.97 -0.24
N GLN A 429 4.40 27.12 -0.89
CA GLN A 429 5.09 28.28 -0.35
C GLN A 429 4.16 29.06 0.61
N MET A 430 4.28 28.80 1.91
CA MET A 430 3.57 29.56 2.96
C MET A 430 4.55 30.41 3.75
N THR A 431 4.09 31.58 4.20
CA THR A 431 4.85 32.38 5.17
C THR A 431 4.78 31.78 6.58
N TYR A 432 5.61 32.26 7.48
CA TYR A 432 5.57 31.80 8.88
C TYR A 432 4.21 32.09 9.54
N GLU A 433 3.65 33.26 9.28
CA GLU A 433 2.37 33.72 9.82
C GLU A 433 1.21 32.88 9.26
N GLU A 434 1.24 32.56 7.96
CA GLU A 434 0.27 31.66 7.34
C GLU A 434 0.31 30.24 7.97
N VAL A 435 1.50 29.71 8.21
CA VAL A 435 1.66 28.40 8.87
C VAL A 435 1.18 28.45 10.32
N GLU A 436 1.45 29.55 11.05
CA GLU A 436 0.97 29.74 12.45
C GLU A 436 -0.56 29.71 12.50
N GLN A 437 -1.22 30.45 11.60
CA GLN A 437 -2.70 30.44 11.48
C GLN A 437 -3.24 29.10 11.05
N PHE A 438 -2.59 28.45 10.09
CA PHE A 438 -2.97 27.16 9.55
C PHE A 438 -2.97 26.04 10.60
N ILE A 439 -1.95 26.00 11.45
CA ILE A 439 -1.82 24.92 12.45
C ILE A 439 -2.61 25.21 13.74
N LYS A 440 -2.99 26.46 13.97
CA LYS A 440 -3.64 26.91 15.23
C LYS A 440 -4.87 26.06 15.61
N PRO A 441 -5.83 25.77 14.71
CA PRO A 441 -6.99 24.95 15.07
C PRO A 441 -6.61 23.56 15.58
N SER A 442 -5.60 22.91 14.98
CA SER A 442 -5.10 21.60 15.41
C SER A 442 -4.41 21.64 16.77
N LEU A 443 -3.69 22.73 17.06
CA LEU A 443 -3.06 22.94 18.36
C LEU A 443 -4.10 23.24 19.45
N ASP A 444 -5.11 24.05 19.12
CA ASP A 444 -6.21 24.33 20.04
C ASP A 444 -7.01 23.04 20.35
N TYR A 445 -7.22 22.19 19.34
CA TYR A 445 -7.82 20.87 19.54
C TYR A 445 -6.96 19.97 20.46
N ALA A 446 -5.65 19.98 20.31
CA ALA A 446 -4.74 19.26 21.20
C ALA A 446 -4.85 19.73 22.67
N ARG A 447 -5.05 21.05 22.88
CA ARG A 447 -5.33 21.60 24.22
C ARG A 447 -6.65 21.06 24.77
N MET A 448 -7.71 21.09 23.95
CA MET A 448 -9.03 20.61 24.35
C MET A 448 -9.02 19.13 24.71
N ILE A 449 -8.32 18.28 23.97
CA ILE A 449 -8.13 16.85 24.31
C ILE A 449 -7.56 16.71 25.74
N LYS A 450 -6.69 17.62 26.16
CA LYS A 450 -6.10 17.53 27.50
C LYS A 450 -7.00 18.05 28.61
N THR A 451 -7.65 19.16 28.36
CA THR A 451 -8.40 19.89 29.40
C THR A 451 -9.84 19.38 29.55
N ASP A 452 -10.39 18.76 28.50
CA ASP A 452 -11.77 18.31 28.47
C ASP A 452 -11.88 16.79 28.21
N PRO A 453 -12.31 16.00 29.22
CA PRO A 453 -12.51 14.55 29.06
C PRO A 453 -13.54 14.17 27.99
N ALA A 454 -14.53 15.03 27.69
CA ALA A 454 -15.50 14.78 26.65
C ALA A 454 -14.83 14.87 25.26
N VAL A 455 -13.95 15.84 25.05
CA VAL A 455 -13.16 15.97 23.82
C VAL A 455 -12.20 14.79 23.66
N LEU A 456 -11.55 14.34 24.72
CA LEU A 456 -10.70 13.15 24.69
C LEU A 456 -11.54 11.91 24.34
N ARG A 457 -12.71 11.74 24.95
CA ARG A 457 -13.63 10.63 24.63
C ARG A 457 -14.06 10.67 23.16
N HIS A 458 -14.39 11.85 22.64
CA HIS A 458 -14.69 12.05 21.23
C HIS A 458 -13.51 11.65 20.31
N GLN A 459 -12.30 12.08 20.65
CA GLN A 459 -11.08 11.69 19.90
C GLN A 459 -10.87 10.15 19.86
N ILE A 460 -11.17 9.46 20.93
CA ILE A 460 -11.09 7.99 20.96
C ILE A 460 -12.18 7.36 20.08
N SER A 461 -13.40 7.93 20.08
CA SER A 461 -14.55 7.38 19.34
C SER A 461 -14.29 7.25 17.84
N TYR A 462 -13.45 8.08 17.24
CA TYR A 462 -13.09 7.99 15.82
C TYR A 462 -12.47 6.65 15.41
N GLN A 463 -11.84 5.95 16.34
CA GLN A 463 -11.23 4.64 16.08
C GLN A 463 -12.28 3.52 15.99
N TYR A 464 -13.53 3.79 16.38
CA TYR A 464 -14.61 2.81 16.54
C TYR A 464 -15.83 3.08 15.67
N GLN A 465 -15.84 4.15 14.90
CA GLN A 465 -16.95 4.46 14.00
C GLN A 465 -16.88 3.59 12.73
N SER A 466 -17.27 2.32 12.86
CA SER A 466 -17.89 1.60 11.75
C SER A 466 -19.40 1.88 11.81
N PRO A 467 -20.07 2.21 10.70
CA PRO A 467 -21.50 2.49 10.69
C PRO A 467 -22.38 1.35 11.24
N ASP A 468 -21.84 0.12 11.20
CA ASP A 468 -22.53 -1.12 11.60
C ASP A 468 -22.18 -1.58 13.03
N ASP A 469 -21.32 -0.86 13.74
CA ASP A 469 -20.92 -1.25 15.09
C ASP A 469 -21.78 -0.57 16.14
N THR A 470 -22.76 -1.29 16.63
CA THR A 470 -23.35 -1.01 17.94
C THR A 470 -22.25 -1.20 18.98
N PHE A 471 -21.61 -0.12 19.36
CA PHE A 471 -20.44 -0.02 20.24
C PHE A 471 -20.57 -0.83 21.55
N TYR A 472 -21.79 -1.09 21.98
CA TYR A 472 -22.08 -1.77 23.25
C TYR A 472 -22.04 -3.30 23.18
N THR A 473 -21.99 -3.89 22.00
CA THR A 473 -22.00 -5.36 21.82
C THR A 473 -20.63 -5.97 21.59
N LYS A 474 -19.60 -5.15 21.30
CA LYS A 474 -18.22 -5.65 21.15
C LYS A 474 -17.56 -5.98 22.47
N ALA A 475 -16.84 -7.09 22.51
CA ALA A 475 -15.94 -7.41 23.61
C ALA A 475 -14.89 -6.28 23.76
N VAL A 476 -14.54 -5.97 25.00
CA VAL A 476 -13.46 -5.01 25.30
C VAL A 476 -12.13 -5.60 24.86
N THR A 477 -11.56 -5.07 23.77
CA THR A 477 -10.34 -5.62 23.15
C THR A 477 -9.11 -4.72 23.29
N SER A 478 -9.30 -3.46 23.67
CA SER A 478 -8.20 -2.50 23.75
C SER A 478 -8.25 -1.57 24.95
N LYS A 479 -7.11 -0.98 25.28
CA LYS A 479 -7.00 0.08 26.29
C LYS A 479 -7.93 1.28 25.96
N ASN A 480 -8.09 1.59 24.70
CA ASN A 480 -8.96 2.67 24.24
C ASN A 480 -10.44 2.37 24.57
N ASP A 481 -10.91 1.13 24.38
CA ASP A 481 -12.27 0.70 24.71
C ASP A 481 -12.55 0.87 26.20
N ILE A 482 -11.59 0.48 27.03
CA ILE A 482 -11.68 0.61 28.49
C ILE A 482 -11.86 2.09 28.87
N ILE A 483 -10.97 2.96 28.37
CA ILE A 483 -10.98 4.38 28.69
C ILE A 483 -12.29 5.04 28.21
N TYR A 484 -12.71 4.73 26.99
CA TYR A 484 -13.96 5.27 26.42
C TYR A 484 -15.19 4.92 27.25
N ARG A 485 -15.29 3.66 27.66
CA ARG A 485 -16.41 3.18 28.50
C ARG A 485 -16.36 3.77 29.90
N LEU A 486 -15.19 3.79 30.54
CA LEU A 486 -15.04 4.35 31.88
C LEU A 486 -15.37 5.84 31.92
N LEU A 487 -14.99 6.62 30.92
CA LEU A 487 -15.37 8.03 30.79
C LEU A 487 -16.87 8.21 30.55
N GLY A 488 -17.53 7.25 29.87
CA GLY A 488 -18.98 7.27 29.69
C GLY A 488 -19.77 6.89 30.95
N MET A 489 -19.14 6.17 31.88
CA MET A 489 -19.78 5.71 33.13
C MET A 489 -19.57 6.68 34.29
N ASN A 490 -18.42 7.33 34.38
CA ASN A 490 -18.11 8.19 35.52
C ASN A 490 -17.03 9.23 35.22
N ASP A 491 -17.38 10.51 35.23
CA ASP A 491 -16.50 11.63 35.00
C ASP A 491 -15.33 11.73 36.00
N ARG A 492 -15.48 11.17 37.21
CA ARG A 492 -14.40 11.13 38.19
C ARG A 492 -13.20 10.29 37.75
N PHE A 493 -13.40 9.40 36.77
CA PHE A 493 -12.32 8.63 36.16
C PHE A 493 -11.23 9.55 35.57
N ALA A 494 -11.57 10.73 35.08
CA ALA A 494 -10.64 11.74 34.58
C ALA A 494 -9.61 12.20 35.65
N LYS A 495 -9.89 12.02 36.95
CA LYS A 495 -8.98 12.35 38.06
C LYS A 495 -7.91 11.26 38.33
N THR A 496 -8.03 10.10 37.70
CA THR A 496 -7.14 8.96 37.97
C THR A 496 -5.78 9.10 37.28
N LYS A 497 -4.75 8.43 37.85
CA LYS A 497 -3.41 8.36 37.22
C LYS A 497 -3.47 7.63 35.86
N MET A 498 -4.34 6.63 35.72
CA MET A 498 -4.54 5.89 34.47
C MET A 498 -5.00 6.81 33.34
N TYR A 499 -6.03 7.62 33.60
CA TYR A 499 -6.52 8.61 32.63
C TYR A 499 -5.44 9.63 32.25
N ARG A 500 -4.74 10.21 33.24
CA ARG A 500 -3.68 11.21 32.98
C ARG A 500 -2.56 10.65 32.13
N ASN A 501 -2.12 9.43 32.40
CA ASN A 501 -1.10 8.78 31.59
C ASN A 501 -1.58 8.53 30.16
N PHE A 502 -2.82 8.04 30.02
CA PHE A 502 -3.44 7.80 28.70
C PHE A 502 -3.58 9.12 27.91
N CYS A 503 -4.09 10.17 28.53
CA CYS A 503 -4.22 11.48 27.93
C CYS A 503 -2.86 12.02 27.42
N ASN A 504 -1.81 11.90 28.24
CA ASN A 504 -0.45 12.31 27.87
C ASN A 504 0.07 11.50 26.67
N ASP A 505 -0.17 10.19 26.62
CA ASP A 505 0.25 9.34 25.50
C ASP A 505 -0.50 9.69 24.21
N LEU A 506 -1.81 9.96 24.32
CA LEU A 506 -2.65 10.37 23.19
C LEU A 506 -2.16 11.71 22.61
N ILE A 507 -1.88 12.70 23.47
CA ILE A 507 -1.38 13.99 23.02
C ILE A 507 0.01 13.88 22.39
N LYS A 508 0.89 13.06 22.93
CA LYS A 508 2.20 12.79 22.29
C LYS A 508 2.03 12.23 20.90
N SER A 509 1.11 11.27 20.73
CA SER A 509 0.80 10.69 19.43
C SER A 509 0.21 11.75 18.48
N PHE A 510 -0.71 12.57 18.97
CA PHE A 510 -1.31 13.65 18.18
C PHE A 510 -0.27 14.67 17.72
N ILE A 511 0.59 15.15 18.63
CA ILE A 511 1.69 16.08 18.31
C ILE A 511 2.70 15.45 17.36
N LYS A 512 3.02 14.15 17.53
CA LYS A 512 3.87 13.42 16.58
C LYS A 512 3.27 13.44 15.17
N ASN A 513 1.97 13.21 15.05
CA ASN A 513 1.26 13.28 13.77
C ASN A 513 1.27 14.70 13.19
N LEU A 514 1.05 15.73 14.01
CA LEU A 514 1.18 17.13 13.57
C LEU A 514 2.58 17.43 13.01
N ARG A 515 3.66 16.94 13.65
CA ARG A 515 5.03 17.08 13.14
C ARG A 515 5.24 16.41 11.80
N CYS A 516 4.48 15.34 11.51
CA CYS A 516 4.44 14.68 10.21
C CYS A 516 3.49 15.40 9.22
N GLY A 517 3.00 16.59 9.53
CA GLY A 517 2.14 17.38 8.66
C GLY A 517 0.67 16.95 8.65
N HIS A 518 0.21 16.15 9.61
CA HIS A 518 -1.20 15.78 9.74
C HIS A 518 -2.00 16.88 10.44
N VAL A 519 -2.25 17.97 9.72
CA VAL A 519 -3.01 19.13 10.20
C VAL A 519 -4.47 18.98 9.82
N LEU A 520 -5.38 19.26 10.74
CA LEU A 520 -6.82 19.17 10.51
C LEU A 520 -7.30 20.38 9.69
N VAL A 521 -7.99 20.09 8.58
CA VAL A 521 -8.63 21.11 7.72
C VAL A 521 -10.05 20.65 7.38
N ARG A 522 -10.94 21.59 7.05
CA ARG A 522 -12.24 21.25 6.45
C ARG A 522 -12.02 20.61 5.08
N GLY A 523 -12.65 19.47 4.85
CA GLY A 523 -12.47 18.74 3.60
C GLY A 523 -12.58 17.23 3.78
N ASN A 524 -12.31 16.51 2.71
CA ASN A 524 -12.23 15.04 2.72
C ASN A 524 -11.26 14.49 1.66
N TYR A 525 -11.13 13.16 1.62
CA TYR A 525 -10.56 12.43 0.49
C TYR A 525 -11.69 12.01 -0.42
N SER A 526 -11.96 12.80 -1.47
CA SER A 526 -13.04 12.57 -2.42
C SER A 526 -12.62 11.61 -3.51
N THR A 527 -13.49 10.63 -3.84
CA THR A 527 -13.28 9.70 -4.95
C THR A 527 -13.51 10.43 -6.26
N LEU A 528 -12.60 10.27 -7.22
CA LEU A 528 -12.68 10.89 -8.55
C LEU A 528 -13.68 10.17 -9.45
N CYS A 529 -14.60 10.92 -10.03
CA CYS A 529 -15.51 10.49 -11.09
C CYS A 529 -15.32 11.38 -12.31
N GLY A 530 -14.87 10.82 -13.42
CA GLY A 530 -14.57 11.55 -14.66
C GLY A 530 -15.76 11.63 -15.60
N ASN A 531 -16.17 12.83 -15.96
CA ASN A 531 -17.12 13.09 -17.06
C ASN A 531 -18.32 12.10 -17.15
N PRO A 532 -19.11 11.89 -16.10
CA PRO A 532 -20.14 10.83 -16.07
C PRO A 532 -21.30 11.09 -17.02
N ILE A 533 -21.71 12.35 -17.21
CA ILE A 533 -22.81 12.71 -18.11
C ILE A 533 -22.38 12.49 -19.58
N GLU A 534 -21.13 12.75 -19.88
CA GLU A 534 -20.53 12.47 -21.19
C GLU A 534 -20.55 10.96 -21.50
N MET A 535 -20.34 10.12 -20.48
CA MET A 535 -20.44 8.66 -20.60
C MET A 535 -21.89 8.21 -20.84
N LEU A 536 -22.87 8.85 -20.20
CA LEU A 536 -24.29 8.66 -20.50
C LEU A 536 -24.64 9.12 -21.94
N LYS A 537 -24.12 10.27 -22.39
CA LYS A 537 -24.27 10.75 -23.79
C LYS A 537 -23.65 9.77 -24.79
N MET A 538 -22.46 9.20 -24.45
CA MET A 538 -21.79 8.20 -25.29
C MET A 538 -22.68 6.96 -25.46
N SER A 539 -23.38 6.53 -24.43
CA SER A 539 -24.22 5.32 -24.47
C SER A 539 -25.40 5.42 -25.45
N ILE A 540 -25.79 6.61 -25.86
CA ILE A 540 -26.89 6.88 -26.80
C ILE A 540 -26.40 7.62 -28.07
N GLY A 541 -25.10 7.67 -28.32
CA GLY A 541 -24.50 8.29 -29.51
C GLY A 541 -24.64 9.81 -29.60
N GLN A 542 -24.83 10.51 -28.48
CA GLN A 542 -24.98 11.95 -28.39
C GLN A 542 -23.76 12.67 -27.80
N PHE A 543 -22.66 11.97 -27.56
CA PHE A 543 -21.44 12.58 -27.08
C PHE A 543 -20.71 13.31 -28.23
N ASP A 544 -20.46 14.60 -28.07
CA ASP A 544 -19.87 15.49 -29.04
C ASP A 544 -18.40 15.90 -28.73
N GLY A 545 -17.80 15.31 -27.70
CA GLY A 545 -16.45 15.64 -27.24
C GLY A 545 -16.38 16.85 -26.31
N SER A 546 -17.50 17.45 -25.93
CA SER A 546 -17.56 18.53 -24.94
C SER A 546 -17.94 18.02 -23.55
N SER A 547 -17.61 18.79 -22.50
CA SER A 547 -17.97 18.50 -21.13
C SER A 547 -19.02 19.47 -20.59
N ILE A 548 -19.92 18.96 -19.72
CA ILE A 548 -20.81 19.82 -18.92
C ILE A 548 -20.09 20.46 -17.73
N ILE A 549 -18.97 19.90 -17.31
CA ILE A 549 -18.10 20.46 -16.27
C ILE A 549 -17.09 21.36 -16.98
N GLU A 550 -17.14 22.65 -16.70
CA GLU A 550 -16.22 23.62 -17.31
C GLU A 550 -14.79 23.39 -16.81
N ARG A 551 -13.83 23.84 -17.62
CA ARG A 551 -12.41 23.84 -17.22
C ARG A 551 -12.21 24.56 -15.89
N ASP A 552 -11.27 24.08 -15.08
CA ASP A 552 -10.94 24.61 -13.76
C ASP A 552 -12.12 24.60 -12.76
N THR A 553 -13.16 23.78 -13.03
CA THR A 553 -14.27 23.58 -12.08
C THR A 553 -14.43 22.09 -11.72
N VAL A 554 -15.09 21.87 -10.59
CA VAL A 554 -15.48 20.53 -10.12
C VAL A 554 -16.89 20.59 -9.55
N HIS A 555 -17.55 19.43 -9.43
CA HIS A 555 -18.80 19.33 -8.69
C HIS A 555 -18.59 18.42 -7.47
N CYS A 556 -18.80 18.94 -6.27
CA CYS A 556 -18.75 18.17 -5.01
C CYS A 556 -19.80 18.72 -4.05
N GLU A 557 -20.68 17.87 -3.55
CA GLU A 557 -21.78 18.25 -2.64
C GLU A 557 -21.30 18.72 -1.26
N MET A 558 -20.04 18.42 -0.88
CA MET A 558 -19.48 18.85 0.40
C MET A 558 -19.32 20.36 0.52
N PHE A 559 -19.16 21.06 -0.62
CA PHE A 559 -18.83 22.47 -0.65
C PHE A 559 -19.91 23.28 -1.36
N GLU A 560 -20.11 24.53 -0.94
CA GLU A 560 -21.02 25.44 -1.60
C GLU A 560 -20.57 25.77 -3.04
N SER A 561 -21.54 26.02 -3.92
CA SER A 561 -21.27 26.47 -5.30
C SER A 561 -20.54 27.83 -5.30
N GLY A 562 -19.53 27.96 -6.11
CA GLY A 562 -18.66 29.14 -6.18
C GLY A 562 -17.45 29.14 -5.24
N LYS A 563 -17.36 28.17 -4.31
CA LYS A 563 -16.23 28.07 -3.36
C LYS A 563 -14.95 27.64 -4.10
N GLU A 564 -13.86 28.30 -3.79
CA GLU A 564 -12.54 27.92 -4.28
C GLU A 564 -11.96 26.77 -3.46
N LEU A 565 -11.35 25.81 -4.12
CA LEU A 565 -10.87 24.59 -3.53
C LEU A 565 -9.43 24.31 -3.94
N LEU A 566 -8.72 23.59 -3.05
CA LEU A 566 -7.45 22.94 -3.37
C LEU A 566 -7.69 21.43 -3.43
N GLY A 567 -7.24 20.80 -4.53
CA GLY A 567 -7.17 19.35 -4.71
C GLY A 567 -5.72 18.84 -4.75
N SER A 568 -5.48 17.68 -4.13
CA SER A 568 -4.15 17.05 -4.12
C SER A 568 -4.27 15.54 -3.98
N ARG A 569 -3.53 14.78 -4.81
CA ARG A 569 -3.48 13.31 -4.75
C ARG A 569 -2.09 12.83 -4.32
N SER A 570 -2.04 11.81 -3.47
CA SER A 570 -0.79 11.15 -3.10
C SER A 570 -0.40 10.03 -4.10
N PRO A 571 0.89 9.85 -4.40
CA PRO A 571 2.04 10.60 -3.89
C PRO A 571 2.10 12.01 -4.48
N HIS A 572 2.35 13.01 -3.62
CA HIS A 572 2.41 14.41 -4.02
C HIS A 572 3.87 14.85 -4.11
N VAL A 573 4.32 15.29 -5.26
CA VAL A 573 5.73 15.51 -5.56
C VAL A 573 6.08 16.97 -5.78
N THR A 574 5.28 17.70 -6.57
CA THR A 574 5.57 19.08 -6.97
C THR A 574 4.39 20.02 -6.74
N ILE A 575 4.65 21.32 -6.81
CA ILE A 575 3.58 22.34 -6.84
C ILE A 575 2.70 22.17 -8.10
N GLY A 576 3.24 21.69 -9.23
CA GLY A 576 2.49 21.37 -10.43
C GLY A 576 1.49 20.24 -10.26
N ASN A 577 1.60 19.43 -9.19
CA ASN A 577 0.63 18.39 -8.84
C ASN A 577 -0.51 18.90 -7.93
N ILE A 578 -0.66 20.19 -7.74
CA ILE A 578 -1.79 20.79 -7.01
C ILE A 578 -2.84 21.25 -8.00
N LEU A 579 -4.09 20.94 -7.70
CA LEU A 579 -5.26 21.46 -8.40
C LEU A 579 -5.83 22.64 -7.60
N VAL A 580 -5.95 23.79 -8.24
CA VAL A 580 -6.76 24.90 -7.76
C VAL A 580 -8.00 24.95 -8.64
N THR A 581 -9.17 24.88 -8.03
CA THR A 581 -10.43 24.74 -8.76
C THR A 581 -11.56 25.46 -8.05
N ARG A 582 -12.69 25.62 -8.71
CA ARG A 582 -13.92 26.18 -8.14
C ARG A 582 -15.03 25.16 -8.15
N ASN A 583 -15.71 25.00 -7.02
CA ASN A 583 -16.88 24.14 -6.95
C ASN A 583 -18.06 24.76 -7.69
N VAL A 584 -18.70 24.00 -8.60
CA VAL A 584 -19.90 24.42 -9.33
C VAL A 584 -20.89 23.28 -9.35
N ILE A 585 -22.03 23.46 -8.68
CA ILE A 585 -23.07 22.43 -8.64
C ILE A 585 -23.79 22.39 -9.99
N ARG A 586 -23.81 21.21 -10.62
CA ARG A 586 -24.42 20.93 -11.92
C ARG A 586 -25.73 20.18 -11.74
N PRO A 587 -26.86 20.73 -12.24
CA PRO A 587 -28.19 20.09 -12.10
C PRO A 587 -28.27 18.71 -12.76
N GLU A 588 -27.56 18.50 -13.87
CA GLU A 588 -27.54 17.23 -14.59
C GLU A 588 -26.91 16.12 -13.75
N ILE A 589 -25.85 16.42 -13.00
CA ILE A 589 -25.23 15.46 -12.10
C ILE A 589 -26.20 15.10 -10.97
N ALA A 590 -26.85 16.10 -10.35
CA ALA A 590 -27.85 15.86 -9.33
C ALA A 590 -29.06 15.04 -9.82
N ARG A 591 -29.42 15.16 -11.12
CA ARG A 591 -30.55 14.44 -11.73
C ARG A 591 -30.23 12.99 -12.07
N TYR A 592 -29.06 12.73 -12.62
CA TYR A 592 -28.72 11.43 -13.22
C TYR A 592 -27.69 10.62 -12.41
N MET A 593 -27.03 11.24 -11.44
CA MET A 593 -26.10 10.55 -10.53
C MET A 593 -26.68 10.53 -9.11
N ASN A 594 -26.02 9.81 -8.22
CA ASN A 594 -26.27 9.88 -6.77
C ASN A 594 -25.05 10.51 -6.08
N PRO A 595 -24.90 11.85 -6.17
CA PRO A 595 -23.73 12.51 -5.61
C PRO A 595 -23.76 12.45 -4.07
N THR A 596 -22.60 12.13 -3.49
CA THR A 596 -22.36 12.16 -2.06
C THR A 596 -21.23 13.14 -1.75
N ASN A 597 -21.08 13.53 -0.49
CA ASN A 597 -20.01 14.45 -0.06
C ASN A 597 -18.60 13.91 -0.36
N GLU A 598 -18.47 12.60 -0.52
CA GLU A 598 -17.21 11.88 -0.68
C GLU A 598 -16.84 11.60 -2.14
N ILE A 599 -17.63 12.10 -3.09
CA ILE A 599 -17.36 11.99 -4.52
C ILE A 599 -17.15 13.38 -5.10
N VAL A 600 -16.16 13.50 -5.97
CA VAL A 600 -15.92 14.70 -6.76
C VAL A 600 -15.99 14.35 -8.23
N TYR A 601 -16.81 15.08 -8.96
CA TYR A 601 -16.97 14.96 -10.40
C TYR A 601 -16.06 15.97 -11.09
N VAL A 602 -15.24 15.50 -12.01
CA VAL A 602 -14.16 16.27 -12.63
C VAL A 602 -14.23 16.20 -14.14
N ASN A 603 -13.64 17.20 -14.79
CA ASN A 603 -13.42 17.22 -16.23
C ASN A 603 -11.98 16.82 -16.55
N SER A 604 -11.79 15.92 -17.51
CA SER A 604 -10.48 15.58 -18.08
C SER A 604 -10.45 15.74 -19.61
N ILE A 605 -11.47 16.40 -20.17
CA ILE A 605 -11.52 16.76 -21.59
C ILE A 605 -10.81 18.08 -21.79
N GLN A 606 -9.75 18.09 -22.61
CA GLN A 606 -8.92 19.26 -22.92
C GLN A 606 -8.33 19.96 -21.67
N GLU A 607 -8.08 19.19 -20.61
CA GLU A 607 -7.52 19.67 -19.36
C GLU A 607 -6.51 18.64 -18.83
N ASN A 608 -5.31 19.07 -18.45
CA ASN A 608 -4.24 18.21 -17.94
C ASN A 608 -4.46 17.83 -16.47
N LEU A 609 -5.66 17.38 -16.15
CA LEU A 609 -6.07 17.03 -14.79
C LEU A 609 -5.37 15.77 -14.27
N LEU A 610 -5.27 14.73 -15.10
CA LEU A 610 -4.81 13.42 -14.65
C LEU A 610 -3.32 13.44 -14.26
N GLU A 611 -2.47 14.07 -15.08
CA GLU A 611 -1.05 14.25 -14.74
C GLU A 611 -0.88 15.26 -13.58
N ARG A 612 -1.69 16.32 -13.50
CA ARG A 612 -1.72 17.24 -12.36
C ARG A 612 -2.04 16.50 -11.05
N LEU A 613 -2.88 15.50 -11.08
CA LEU A 613 -3.17 14.62 -9.96
C LEU A 613 -2.23 13.39 -9.90
N SER A 614 -0.95 13.57 -10.29
CA SER A 614 0.11 12.54 -10.21
C SER A 614 -0.28 11.24 -10.92
N GLY A 615 -0.76 11.32 -12.16
CA GLY A 615 -1.16 10.18 -12.96
C GLY A 615 -2.42 9.48 -12.43
N ALA A 616 -3.43 10.24 -12.04
CA ALA A 616 -4.70 9.70 -11.57
C ALA A 616 -5.45 8.91 -12.64
N ASP A 617 -6.24 7.94 -12.22
CA ASP A 617 -7.27 7.26 -12.99
C ASP A 617 -8.60 7.24 -12.22
N PHE A 618 -9.65 6.67 -12.84
CA PHE A 618 -10.99 6.64 -12.25
C PHE A 618 -11.34 5.26 -11.65
N ASP A 619 -10.34 4.45 -11.36
CA ASP A 619 -10.51 3.10 -10.80
C ASP A 619 -10.61 3.07 -9.27
N SER A 620 -11.02 4.16 -8.65
CA SER A 620 -11.17 4.49 -7.22
C SER A 620 -10.06 5.37 -6.63
N ASP A 621 -9.37 6.12 -7.46
CA ASP A 621 -8.43 7.12 -6.97
C ASP A 621 -9.17 8.23 -6.22
N THR A 622 -8.50 8.76 -5.21
CA THR A 622 -9.03 9.82 -4.35
C THR A 622 -8.09 11.01 -4.30
N MET A 623 -8.64 12.21 -4.22
CA MET A 623 -7.88 13.39 -3.89
C MET A 623 -8.34 14.01 -2.58
N LEU A 624 -7.40 14.54 -1.81
CA LEU A 624 -7.71 15.47 -0.74
C LEU A 624 -8.30 16.72 -1.36
N LEU A 625 -9.51 17.08 -0.95
CA LEU A 625 -10.20 18.28 -1.39
C LEU A 625 -10.53 19.15 -0.17
N THR A 626 -10.15 20.43 -0.21
CA THR A 626 -10.32 21.36 0.92
C THR A 626 -10.58 22.78 0.45
N ASP A 627 -11.41 23.50 1.20
CA ASP A 627 -11.67 24.94 1.05
C ASP A 627 -10.85 25.80 2.03
N ASN A 628 -9.79 25.24 2.61
CA ASN A 628 -8.94 26.00 3.54
C ASN A 628 -8.28 27.18 2.81
N GLU A 629 -8.65 28.40 3.18
CA GLU A 629 -8.24 29.62 2.49
C GLU A 629 -6.73 29.83 2.48
N ILE A 630 -6.02 29.42 3.53
CA ILE A 630 -4.56 29.54 3.60
C ILE A 630 -3.90 28.63 2.56
N LEU A 631 -4.34 27.38 2.47
CA LEU A 631 -3.81 26.43 1.50
C LEU A 631 -4.16 26.85 0.06
N VAL A 632 -5.39 27.27 -0.20
CA VAL A 632 -5.83 27.76 -1.52
C VAL A 632 -5.00 29.00 -1.92
N THR A 633 -4.81 29.97 -1.03
CA THR A 633 -4.03 31.18 -1.31
C THR A 633 -2.55 30.84 -1.59
N ALA A 634 -1.96 29.95 -0.79
CA ALA A 634 -0.58 29.52 -1.00
C ALA A 634 -0.40 28.78 -2.35
N ALA A 635 -1.38 27.94 -2.74
CA ALA A 635 -1.36 27.26 -4.03
C ALA A 635 -1.45 28.25 -5.19
N LYS A 636 -2.38 29.21 -5.15
CA LYS A 636 -2.56 30.25 -6.20
C LYS A 636 -1.32 31.09 -6.44
N ARG A 637 -0.55 31.38 -5.41
CA ARG A 637 0.66 32.23 -5.47
C ARG A 637 1.63 31.81 -6.56
N ASN A 638 1.76 30.52 -6.81
CA ASN A 638 2.70 29.93 -7.76
C ASN A 638 2.04 29.02 -8.80
N TYR A 639 0.72 29.03 -8.94
CA TYR A 639 -0.02 28.08 -9.77
C TYR A 639 0.42 28.07 -11.22
N ASP A 640 0.61 29.26 -11.80
CA ASP A 640 0.96 29.45 -13.22
C ASP A 640 2.48 29.43 -13.47
N ASN A 641 3.28 29.53 -12.42
CA ASN A 641 4.74 29.62 -12.52
C ASN A 641 5.41 28.27 -12.78
N PHE A 642 4.75 27.17 -12.40
CA PHE A 642 5.30 25.83 -12.44
C PHE A 642 4.39 24.88 -13.22
N PRO A 643 4.71 24.59 -14.49
CA PRO A 643 3.91 23.69 -15.34
C PRO A 643 3.82 22.28 -14.78
N VAL A 644 2.76 21.57 -15.18
CA VAL A 644 2.47 20.20 -14.72
C VAL A 644 3.54 19.22 -15.19
N PRO A 645 4.12 18.38 -14.30
CA PRO A 645 4.94 17.27 -14.73
C PRO A 645 4.12 16.31 -15.58
N THR A 646 4.60 15.96 -16.76
CA THR A 646 3.85 15.13 -17.73
C THR A 646 4.73 13.98 -18.23
N LYS A 647 4.21 12.76 -18.08
CA LYS A 647 4.88 11.52 -18.48
C LYS A 647 4.72 11.27 -19.99
N LEU A 648 5.79 11.39 -20.76
CA LEU A 648 5.85 11.01 -22.18
C LEU A 648 6.69 9.74 -22.43
N VAL A 649 7.05 9.02 -21.37
CA VAL A 649 7.77 7.74 -21.46
C VAL A 649 6.78 6.65 -21.82
N LYS A 650 6.93 6.08 -23.02
CA LYS A 650 6.11 4.95 -23.47
C LYS A 650 6.62 3.65 -22.83
N SER A 651 5.73 2.95 -22.13
CA SER A 651 6.02 1.60 -21.67
C SER A 651 6.06 0.65 -22.87
N ALA A 652 7.15 -0.07 -23.06
CA ALA A 652 7.20 -1.15 -24.02
C ALA A 652 6.47 -2.38 -23.44
N MET A 653 5.52 -2.95 -24.19
CA MET A 653 5.04 -4.29 -23.88
C MET A 653 6.18 -5.27 -24.11
N ARG A 654 6.56 -6.00 -23.07
CA ARG A 654 7.55 -7.06 -23.15
C ARG A 654 6.87 -8.39 -22.92
N ASN A 655 6.78 -9.19 -23.97
CA ASN A 655 6.35 -10.56 -23.82
C ASN A 655 7.45 -11.39 -23.16
N ARG A 656 7.02 -12.27 -22.25
CA ARG A 656 7.86 -13.24 -21.57
C ARG A 656 7.29 -14.64 -21.77
N ARG A 657 8.13 -15.64 -21.70
CA ARG A 657 7.67 -17.04 -21.74
C ARG A 657 6.79 -17.33 -20.52
N TYR A 658 5.67 -17.99 -20.76
CA TYR A 658 4.79 -18.43 -19.68
C TYR A 658 5.41 -19.64 -18.95
N THR A 659 6.31 -19.36 -18.02
CA THR A 659 6.96 -20.34 -17.15
C THR A 659 7.06 -19.80 -15.73
N ASN A 660 7.14 -20.69 -14.73
CA ASN A 660 7.28 -20.27 -13.33
C ASN A 660 8.63 -19.56 -13.09
N ARG A 661 9.67 -19.87 -13.85
CA ARG A 661 10.95 -19.19 -13.79
C ARG A 661 10.84 -17.71 -14.23
N GLU A 662 10.15 -17.45 -15.34
CA GLU A 662 9.91 -16.07 -15.80
C GLU A 662 9.00 -15.30 -14.84
N LYS A 663 8.03 -15.97 -14.20
CA LYS A 663 7.23 -15.38 -13.11
C LYS A 663 8.10 -15.02 -11.90
N ALA A 664 9.08 -15.85 -11.55
CA ALA A 664 10.01 -15.56 -10.46
C ALA A 664 10.91 -14.36 -10.81
N ASP A 665 11.49 -14.32 -12.02
CA ASP A 665 12.31 -13.19 -12.47
C ASP A 665 11.53 -11.87 -12.48
N LEU A 666 10.28 -11.90 -12.98
CA LEU A 666 9.39 -10.74 -12.95
C LEU A 666 9.16 -10.26 -11.51
N ASP A 667 8.84 -11.17 -10.60
CA ASP A 667 8.53 -10.85 -9.22
C ASP A 667 9.77 -10.39 -8.42
N ILE A 668 10.95 -10.90 -8.74
CA ILE A 668 12.22 -10.44 -8.17
C ILE A 668 12.45 -8.97 -8.57
N LYS A 669 12.28 -8.64 -9.85
CA LYS A 669 12.44 -7.27 -10.36
C LYS A 669 11.43 -6.31 -9.73
N THR A 670 10.18 -6.71 -9.60
CA THR A 670 9.12 -5.86 -9.04
C THR A 670 9.17 -5.73 -7.52
N SER A 671 9.89 -6.60 -6.82
CA SER A 671 10.06 -6.51 -5.36
C SER A 671 11.03 -5.41 -4.91
N VAL A 672 11.82 -4.85 -5.82
CA VAL A 672 12.70 -3.70 -5.53
C VAL A 672 11.87 -2.41 -5.67
N ASN A 673 11.35 -1.91 -4.57
CA ASN A 673 10.50 -0.70 -4.56
C ASN A 673 11.29 0.53 -4.13
N LYS A 674 11.38 1.52 -4.99
CA LYS A 674 12.07 2.79 -4.78
C LYS A 674 11.15 3.99 -4.53
N ILE A 675 9.83 3.82 -4.50
CA ILE A 675 8.86 4.92 -4.36
C ILE A 675 9.20 5.80 -3.15
N GLY A 676 9.48 5.21 -1.98
CA GLY A 676 9.80 5.97 -0.79
C GLY A 676 11.09 6.81 -0.91
N GLU A 677 12.12 6.28 -1.57
CA GLU A 677 13.37 7.01 -1.81
C GLU A 677 13.17 8.15 -2.81
N ILE A 678 12.40 7.93 -3.87
CA ILE A 678 12.06 8.91 -4.91
C ILE A 678 11.29 10.08 -4.28
N ILE A 679 10.22 9.79 -3.54
CA ILE A 679 9.39 10.80 -2.88
C ILE A 679 10.19 11.57 -1.82
N ASN A 680 11.00 10.90 -1.01
CA ASN A 680 11.81 11.60 -0.01
C ASN A 680 12.81 12.56 -0.66
N LEU A 681 13.47 12.16 -1.74
CA LEU A 681 14.36 13.05 -2.48
C LEU A 681 13.61 14.25 -3.07
N SER A 682 12.41 14.03 -3.66
CA SER A 682 11.61 15.15 -4.18
C SER A 682 11.25 16.16 -3.09
N GLN A 683 10.95 15.70 -1.89
CA GLN A 683 10.62 16.58 -0.77
C GLN A 683 11.87 17.33 -0.23
N GLU A 684 13.05 16.72 -0.28
CA GLU A 684 14.32 17.41 0.00
C GLU A 684 14.55 18.55 -1.00
N LEU A 685 14.35 18.27 -2.29
CA LEU A 685 14.53 19.24 -3.37
C LEU A 685 13.49 20.36 -3.34
N ASN A 686 12.23 20.06 -3.01
CA ASN A 686 11.20 21.09 -2.79
C ASN A 686 11.60 22.09 -1.68
N SER A 687 12.20 21.59 -0.59
CA SER A 687 12.69 22.47 0.47
C SER A 687 13.82 23.38 -0.01
N ILE A 688 14.72 22.89 -0.85
CA ILE A 688 15.78 23.68 -1.46
C ILE A 688 15.20 24.72 -2.43
N LEU A 689 14.20 24.33 -3.23
CA LEU A 689 13.53 25.22 -4.18
C LEU A 689 12.90 26.40 -3.47
N TRP A 690 12.05 26.14 -2.47
CA TRP A 690 11.36 27.21 -1.73
C TRP A 690 12.30 28.04 -0.86
N ASP A 691 13.33 27.43 -0.28
CA ASP A 691 14.36 28.19 0.46
C ASP A 691 15.11 29.18 -0.44
N ARG A 692 15.41 28.80 -1.71
CA ARG A 692 16.03 29.71 -2.67
C ARG A 692 15.08 30.86 -3.06
N ILE A 693 13.83 30.57 -3.37
CA ILE A 693 12.82 31.57 -3.72
C ILE A 693 12.59 32.52 -2.54
N ASN A 694 12.46 31.99 -1.33
CA ASN A 694 12.26 32.83 -0.12
C ASN A 694 13.49 33.70 0.20
N LYS A 695 14.66 33.36 -0.33
CA LYS A 695 15.89 34.15 -0.24
C LYS A 695 16.11 35.09 -1.44
N GLY A 696 15.13 35.19 -2.35
CA GLY A 696 15.14 36.17 -3.44
C GLY A 696 15.53 35.61 -4.82
N ALA A 697 15.65 34.26 -4.99
CA ALA A 697 15.82 33.69 -6.31
C ALA A 697 14.55 33.84 -7.15
N SER A 698 14.69 34.04 -8.46
CA SER A 698 13.56 34.06 -9.39
C SER A 698 13.09 32.64 -9.73
N VAL A 699 11.93 32.51 -10.37
CA VAL A 699 11.40 31.24 -10.87
C VAL A 699 12.37 30.62 -11.90
N ASP A 700 12.96 31.45 -12.76
CA ASP A 700 13.93 31.01 -13.77
C ASP A 700 15.19 30.42 -13.15
N ASP A 701 15.68 30.98 -12.03
CA ASP A 701 16.86 30.49 -11.31
C ASP A 701 16.67 29.08 -10.70
N VAL A 702 15.42 28.66 -10.50
CA VAL A 702 15.07 27.36 -9.92
C VAL A 702 14.42 26.40 -10.91
N MET A 703 14.25 26.79 -12.18
CA MET A 703 13.55 25.98 -13.17
C MET A 703 14.27 24.66 -13.47
N GLU A 704 15.60 24.65 -13.51
CA GLU A 704 16.34 23.39 -13.67
C GLU A 704 16.08 22.43 -12.48
N LEU A 705 16.10 22.95 -11.26
CA LEU A 705 15.76 22.16 -10.08
C LEU A 705 14.32 21.66 -10.11
N TYR A 706 13.39 22.48 -10.61
CA TYR A 706 12.00 22.09 -10.77
C TYR A 706 11.83 20.96 -11.83
N CYS A 707 12.58 21.02 -12.92
CA CYS A 707 12.63 19.93 -13.93
C CYS A 707 13.11 18.61 -13.29
N ASP A 708 14.13 18.65 -12.43
CA ASP A 708 14.62 17.46 -11.74
C ASP A 708 13.60 16.91 -10.71
N ILE A 709 12.87 17.79 -10.02
CA ILE A 709 11.76 17.38 -9.14
C ILE A 709 10.62 16.75 -9.98
N SER A 710 10.31 17.34 -11.14
CA SER A 710 9.31 16.81 -12.07
C SER A 710 9.73 15.44 -12.65
N GLN A 711 11.03 15.22 -12.88
CA GLN A 711 11.55 13.91 -13.24
C GLN A 711 11.28 12.87 -12.13
N LEU A 712 11.42 13.24 -10.86
CA LEU A 712 11.10 12.36 -9.73
C LEU A 712 9.61 12.03 -9.67
N ASP A 713 8.72 12.95 -10.05
CA ASP A 713 7.27 12.66 -10.17
C ASP A 713 7.02 11.56 -11.19
N VAL A 714 7.54 11.71 -12.40
CA VAL A 714 7.41 10.70 -13.45
C VAL A 714 8.06 9.37 -13.05
N MET A 715 9.25 9.41 -12.39
CA MET A 715 9.88 8.20 -11.84
C MET A 715 9.00 7.51 -10.81
N SER A 716 8.30 8.27 -9.96
CA SER A 716 7.34 7.73 -8.99
C SER A 716 6.21 6.98 -9.68
N ASN A 717 5.61 7.56 -10.71
CA ASN A 717 4.55 6.96 -11.51
C ASN A 717 5.03 5.69 -12.24
N LEU A 718 6.23 5.72 -12.84
CA LEU A 718 6.84 4.54 -13.46
C LEU A 718 7.08 3.41 -12.44
N GLU A 719 7.49 3.75 -11.22
CA GLU A 719 7.72 2.78 -10.15
C GLU A 719 6.42 2.16 -9.63
N ILE A 720 5.35 2.95 -9.52
CA ILE A 720 4.01 2.47 -9.18
C ILE A 720 3.51 1.47 -10.22
N ASP A 721 3.74 1.75 -11.50
CA ASP A 721 3.32 0.90 -12.60
C ASP A 721 4.22 -0.33 -12.81
N SER A 722 5.42 -0.36 -12.24
CA SER A 722 6.40 -1.43 -12.44
C SER A 722 5.89 -2.84 -12.07
N ALA A 723 4.91 -2.93 -11.18
CA ALA A 723 4.25 -4.18 -10.80
C ALA A 723 3.26 -4.73 -11.87
N LYS A 724 2.88 -3.90 -12.85
CA LYS A 724 1.92 -4.23 -13.91
C LYS A 724 2.56 -4.13 -15.32
N ARG A 725 3.67 -3.40 -15.44
CA ARG A 725 4.36 -3.14 -16.72
C ARG A 725 5.86 -3.08 -16.47
N GLU A 726 6.67 -3.60 -17.36
CA GLU A 726 8.11 -3.41 -17.23
C GLU A 726 8.48 -1.95 -17.48
N ASN A 727 9.26 -1.36 -16.57
CA ASN A 727 9.72 0.02 -16.69
C ASN A 727 10.84 0.10 -17.73
N PRO A 728 10.73 0.93 -18.78
CA PRO A 728 11.79 1.12 -19.77
C PRO A 728 12.97 1.93 -19.23
N ALA A 729 12.77 2.70 -18.15
CA ALA A 729 13.81 3.50 -17.51
C ALA A 729 14.44 2.77 -16.32
N ASN A 730 15.73 2.99 -16.10
CA ASN A 730 16.43 2.49 -14.92
C ASN A 730 16.33 3.50 -13.76
N ASN A 731 15.20 3.46 -13.03
CA ASN A 731 14.95 4.35 -11.90
C ASN A 731 16.06 4.31 -10.83
N THR A 732 16.71 3.18 -10.61
CA THR A 732 17.82 3.09 -9.65
C THR A 732 18.98 3.95 -10.07
N ARG A 733 19.37 3.91 -11.36
CA ARG A 733 20.44 4.72 -11.91
C ARG A 733 20.09 6.22 -11.88
N GLU A 734 18.88 6.57 -12.34
CA GLU A 734 18.42 7.97 -12.36
C GLU A 734 18.38 8.56 -10.94
N LEU A 735 17.87 7.80 -9.98
CA LEU A 735 17.83 8.23 -8.56
C LEU A 735 19.25 8.45 -7.99
N GLN A 736 20.21 7.58 -8.31
CA GLN A 736 21.59 7.74 -7.86
C GLN A 736 22.24 8.99 -8.46
N LEU A 737 21.96 9.31 -9.71
CA LEU A 737 22.49 10.50 -10.37
C LEU A 737 21.93 11.78 -9.77
N LEU A 738 20.62 11.84 -9.53
CA LEU A 738 19.97 12.99 -8.85
C LEU A 738 20.48 13.14 -7.40
N LYS A 739 20.59 12.03 -6.66
CA LYS A 739 21.19 12.07 -5.32
C LYS A 739 22.61 12.62 -5.33
N LYS A 740 23.43 12.23 -6.32
CA LYS A 740 24.81 12.74 -6.46
C LYS A 740 24.82 14.22 -6.84
N LYS A 741 23.92 14.68 -7.73
CA LYS A 741 23.81 16.09 -8.17
C LYS A 741 23.48 17.01 -6.99
N TYR A 742 22.65 16.55 -6.06
CA TYR A 742 22.15 17.34 -4.93
C TYR A 742 22.67 16.90 -3.56
N ASP A 743 23.78 16.14 -3.53
CA ASP A 743 24.41 15.67 -2.29
C ASP A 743 25.11 16.83 -1.55
N VAL A 744 24.38 17.50 -0.70
CA VAL A 744 24.93 18.53 0.19
C VAL A 744 25.47 17.84 1.44
N ARG A 745 26.74 18.11 1.77
CA ARG A 745 27.40 17.57 2.95
C ARG A 745 27.84 18.65 3.93
N ASP A 746 27.76 18.35 5.21
CA ASP A 746 28.25 19.24 6.25
C ASP A 746 29.77 19.08 6.46
N LYS A 747 30.34 19.90 7.38
CA LYS A 747 31.78 19.88 7.73
C LYS A 747 32.28 18.50 8.22
N LYS A 748 31.36 17.60 8.62
CA LYS A 748 31.67 16.22 9.06
C LYS A 748 31.39 15.17 7.98
N ASN A 749 31.23 15.60 6.73
CA ASN A 749 30.92 14.76 5.57
C ASN A 749 29.59 13.97 5.69
N ARG A 750 28.63 14.50 6.46
CA ARG A 750 27.31 13.90 6.62
C ARG A 750 26.35 14.47 5.58
N HIS A 751 25.50 13.64 5.00
CA HIS A 751 24.41 14.10 4.12
C HIS A 751 23.47 15.06 4.88
N VAL A 752 23.16 16.20 4.26
CA VAL A 752 22.32 17.26 4.85
C VAL A 752 20.91 17.13 4.33
N ARG A 753 19.95 16.97 5.24
CA ARG A 753 18.51 16.91 4.93
C ARG A 753 17.75 18.08 5.58
N PRO A 754 16.59 18.49 5.04
CA PRO A 754 15.69 19.43 5.72
C PRO A 754 15.34 18.97 7.15
N LEU A 755 15.23 19.91 8.08
CA LEU A 755 15.07 19.62 9.51
C LEU A 755 13.84 18.76 9.82
N PHE A 756 12.74 18.98 9.12
CA PHE A 756 11.50 18.25 9.38
C PHE A 756 11.62 16.73 9.12
N PHE A 757 12.54 16.29 8.27
CA PHE A 757 12.82 14.86 8.07
C PHE A 757 13.22 14.12 9.35
N LYS A 758 13.79 14.85 10.33
CA LYS A 758 14.01 14.27 11.65
C LYS A 758 12.76 13.66 12.28
N TYR A 759 11.58 14.16 11.91
CA TYR A 759 10.30 13.71 12.43
C TYR A 759 9.58 12.73 11.48
N ILE A 760 9.84 12.81 10.15
CA ILE A 760 9.26 11.94 9.13
C ILE A 760 9.93 10.58 9.09
N ASP A 761 11.27 10.52 9.12
CA ASP A 761 12.04 9.25 9.07
C ASP A 761 11.72 8.31 10.25
N GLY A 762 10.70 8.70 10.98
CA GLY A 762 10.37 8.13 12.26
C GLY A 762 11.53 8.44 13.20
N TYR A 763 11.23 9.11 14.23
CA TYR A 763 11.99 9.05 15.47
C TYR A 763 11.81 7.61 16.00
N LYS A 764 12.16 6.62 15.16
CA LYS A 764 12.67 5.36 15.65
C LYS A 764 13.95 5.81 16.32
N GLY A 765 13.64 6.40 17.43
CA GLY A 765 14.53 7.30 18.06
C GLY A 765 15.77 6.48 18.26
N TYR A 766 16.86 7.15 18.28
CA TYR A 766 18.01 6.91 19.09
C TYR A 766 17.91 5.77 20.16
N ARG A 767 16.72 5.43 20.59
CA ARG A 767 16.35 4.35 21.48
C ARG A 767 16.09 3.01 20.81
N ASP A 768 15.50 2.96 19.64
CA ASP A 768 15.22 1.70 18.95
C ASP A 768 16.48 1.19 18.23
N ASP A 769 17.28 2.10 17.67
CA ASP A 769 18.60 1.73 17.13
C ASP A 769 19.57 1.31 18.27
N TYR A 770 19.43 1.90 19.44
CA TYR A 770 20.16 1.52 20.63
C TYR A 770 19.76 0.13 21.15
N HIS A 771 18.46 -0.20 21.16
CA HIS A 771 17.99 -1.53 21.52
C HIS A 771 18.42 -2.60 20.51
N VAL A 772 18.35 -2.30 19.23
CA VAL A 772 18.81 -3.22 18.18
C VAL A 772 20.32 -3.47 18.28
N TYR A 773 21.09 -2.43 18.59
CA TYR A 773 22.55 -2.55 18.75
C TYR A 773 22.93 -3.34 20.01
N VAL A 774 22.24 -3.09 21.11
CA VAL A 774 22.45 -3.81 22.39
C VAL A 774 21.99 -5.28 22.30
N GLU A 775 20.97 -5.57 21.52
CA GLU A 775 20.49 -6.93 21.29
C GLU A 775 21.38 -7.73 20.33
N GLN A 776 22.12 -7.06 19.47
CA GLN A 776 23.00 -7.68 18.45
C GLN A 776 24.46 -7.82 18.89
N ASP A 777 24.89 -7.06 19.89
CA ASP A 777 26.26 -7.05 20.38
C ASP A 777 26.37 -7.69 21.77
N ASP A 778 26.78 -8.96 21.77
CA ASP A 778 26.93 -9.73 23.01
C ASP A 778 28.00 -9.15 23.96
N GLU A 779 29.07 -8.54 23.44
CA GLU A 779 30.05 -7.81 24.26
C GLU A 779 29.40 -6.60 24.90
N PHE A 780 28.55 -5.92 24.19
CA PHE A 780 27.81 -4.76 24.70
C PHE A 780 26.82 -5.16 25.79
N GLN A 781 26.11 -6.28 25.61
CA GLN A 781 25.22 -6.84 26.63
C GLN A 781 26.01 -7.33 27.87
N LYS A 782 27.19 -7.88 27.65
CA LYS A 782 28.11 -8.26 28.75
C LYS A 782 28.57 -7.04 29.54
N LEU A 783 28.88 -5.92 28.87
CA LEU A 783 29.22 -4.66 29.52
C LEU A 783 28.07 -4.07 30.34
N PHE A 784 26.82 -4.19 29.88
CA PHE A 784 25.63 -3.79 30.65
C PHE A 784 25.38 -4.66 31.89
N LYS A 785 25.77 -5.91 31.84
CA LYS A 785 25.60 -6.87 32.95
C LYS A 785 26.74 -6.87 33.95
N THR A 786 27.84 -6.18 33.65
CA THR A 786 29.00 -6.15 34.56
C THR A 786 29.07 -4.83 35.32
N ASP A 787 29.39 -4.89 36.63
CA ASP A 787 29.63 -3.73 37.51
C ASP A 787 30.79 -2.80 37.06
N LYS A 788 31.45 -3.12 35.97
CA LYS A 788 32.53 -2.32 35.36
C LYS A 788 32.04 -0.97 34.82
N TYR A 789 30.78 -0.88 34.40
CA TYR A 789 30.19 0.36 33.94
C TYR A 789 29.13 0.82 34.94
N LYS A 790 29.57 1.43 36.00
CA LYS A 790 28.68 2.08 37.00
C LYS A 790 27.99 3.32 36.42
N ASP A 791 28.40 3.75 35.27
CA ASP A 791 27.83 4.94 34.60
C ASP A 791 27.12 4.56 33.31
N ALA A 792 25.80 4.35 33.42
CA ALA A 792 24.91 4.15 32.26
C ALA A 792 24.98 5.27 31.21
N GLN A 793 25.53 6.43 31.59
CA GLN A 793 25.73 7.58 30.68
C GLN A 793 26.95 7.37 29.78
N THR A 794 28.00 6.73 30.27
CA THR A 794 29.21 6.44 29.49
C THR A 794 28.90 5.36 28.43
N ILE A 795 28.16 4.33 28.81
CA ILE A 795 27.72 3.29 27.87
C ILE A 795 26.78 3.88 26.82
N LYS A 796 25.85 4.76 27.22
CA LYS A 796 24.99 5.50 26.27
C LYS A 796 25.78 6.40 25.33
N LYS A 797 26.89 6.99 25.78
CA LYS A 797 27.76 7.82 24.97
C LYS A 797 28.58 7.00 23.98
N GLU A 798 29.05 5.85 24.34
CA GLU A 798 29.83 4.96 23.49
C GLU A 798 28.95 4.28 22.42
N SER A 799 27.80 3.74 22.82
CA SER A 799 26.83 3.24 21.85
C SER A 799 26.20 4.37 21.03
N ALA A 800 26.01 5.55 21.61
CA ALA A 800 25.60 6.72 20.85
C ALA A 800 26.65 7.14 19.82
N ASN A 801 27.93 6.99 20.11
CA ASN A 801 28.99 7.26 19.15
C ASN A 801 29.03 6.23 18.01
N ASN A 802 28.77 4.97 18.26
CA ASN A 802 28.67 3.94 17.25
C ASN A 802 27.38 4.05 16.43
N ILE A 803 26.27 4.34 17.06
CA ILE A 803 24.98 4.66 16.41
C ILE A 803 25.08 6.00 15.69
N VAL A 804 25.76 7.00 16.26
CA VAL A 804 26.07 8.28 15.62
C VAL A 804 27.00 8.10 14.43
N ILE A 805 27.78 7.02 14.32
CA ILE A 805 28.55 6.75 13.09
C ILE A 805 27.60 6.31 11.96
N GLU A 806 26.56 5.56 12.19
CA GLU A 806 25.55 5.27 11.16
C GLU A 806 24.58 6.45 10.94
N ARG A 807 24.15 7.15 11.99
CA ARG A 807 23.44 8.45 11.93
C ARG A 807 24.38 9.60 11.62
N GLY A 808 25.65 9.45 11.87
CA GLY A 808 26.70 10.38 11.51
C GLY A 808 26.79 10.65 10.02
N ARG A 809 26.06 9.86 9.20
CA ARG A 809 25.88 10.07 7.76
C ARG A 809 24.83 11.14 7.44
N MET A 810 23.97 11.52 8.37
CA MET A 810 22.93 12.55 8.15
C MET A 810 23.09 13.73 9.09
N SER A 811 22.87 14.91 8.54
CA SER A 811 22.78 16.18 9.24
C SER A 811 21.44 16.83 8.88
N TYR A 812 20.88 17.66 9.76
CA TYR A 812 19.62 18.32 9.50
C TYR A 812 19.83 19.84 9.48
N LEU A 813 19.45 20.44 8.36
CA LEU A 813 19.51 21.88 8.16
C LEU A 813 18.10 22.46 8.18
N LYS A 814 17.94 23.57 8.87
CA LYS A 814 16.71 24.34 8.89
C LYS A 814 16.64 25.20 7.63
N HIS A 815 15.55 25.06 6.90
CA HIS A 815 15.21 25.89 5.75
C HIS A 815 14.09 26.88 6.10
N GLU A 816 13.98 27.94 5.34
CA GLU A 816 12.88 28.90 5.45
C GLU A 816 11.70 28.40 4.58
N THR A 817 11.05 27.30 5.02
CA THR A 817 9.99 26.60 4.31
C THR A 817 8.83 26.22 5.20
N SER A 818 7.68 25.92 4.58
CA SER A 818 6.41 25.65 5.28
C SER A 818 6.54 24.55 6.33
N MET A 819 7.21 23.42 6.02
CA MET A 819 7.35 22.32 6.97
C MET A 819 8.29 22.64 8.14
N ASP A 820 9.34 23.42 7.91
CA ASP A 820 10.23 23.86 8.98
C ASP A 820 9.58 24.97 9.83
N TYR A 821 8.74 25.82 9.23
CA TYR A 821 7.90 26.77 9.98
C TYR A 821 6.88 26.03 10.86
N LEU A 822 6.28 24.96 10.35
CA LEU A 822 5.38 24.08 11.11
C LEU A 822 6.08 23.53 12.36
N GLN A 823 7.32 23.03 12.22
CA GLN A 823 8.10 22.55 13.38
C GLN A 823 8.37 23.67 14.39
N LYS A 824 8.65 24.89 13.91
CA LYS A 824 8.88 26.05 14.77
C LYS A 824 7.63 26.43 15.56
N CYS A 825 6.45 26.41 14.93
CA CYS A 825 5.17 26.66 15.60
C CYS A 825 4.88 25.59 16.66
N ILE A 826 5.07 24.29 16.32
CA ILE A 826 4.88 23.21 17.28
C ILE A 826 5.86 23.33 18.45
N ASN A 827 7.13 23.69 18.22
CA ASN A 827 8.12 23.85 19.30
C ASN A 827 7.79 24.97 20.26
N ARG A 828 7.14 26.06 19.84
CA ARG A 828 6.62 27.10 20.73
C ARG A 828 5.53 26.57 21.65
N PHE A 829 4.79 25.60 21.20
CA PHE A 829 3.69 24.98 21.88
C PHE A 829 4.11 23.82 22.77
N TYR A 830 5.16 23.11 22.37
CA TYR A 830 5.57 21.84 22.92
C TYR A 830 7.05 21.87 23.25
N VAL A 831 7.35 22.12 24.50
CA VAL A 831 8.72 22.16 24.98
C VAL A 831 9.17 20.78 25.40
N PRO A 832 10.22 20.21 24.76
CA PRO A 832 10.84 18.97 25.23
C PRO A 832 11.37 19.20 26.65
N ARG A 833 11.17 18.26 27.54
CA ARG A 833 11.85 18.28 28.83
C ARG A 833 13.35 18.20 28.62
N ASP A 834 14.08 18.73 29.57
CA ASP A 834 15.52 18.75 29.62
C ASP A 834 16.10 17.38 29.20
N LYS A 835 17.10 17.39 28.36
CA LYS A 835 17.70 16.18 27.79
C LYS A 835 18.28 15.27 28.85
N GLU A 836 18.63 15.82 30.02
CA GLU A 836 19.20 15.07 31.14
C GLU A 836 18.13 14.41 32.03
N ALA A 837 16.95 14.99 32.11
CA ALA A 837 15.77 14.37 32.73
C ALA A 837 15.04 13.43 31.79
N ASN A 838 15.63 13.16 30.63
CA ASN A 838 14.95 12.65 29.50
C ASN A 838 14.87 11.13 29.53
N HIS A 839 13.78 10.67 29.96
CA HIS A 839 13.28 9.35 29.58
C HIS A 839 12.46 9.44 28.28
N GLY A 840 12.91 10.28 27.33
CA GLY A 840 12.46 10.31 25.95
C GLY A 840 11.13 11.04 25.68
N LEU A 841 10.70 11.93 26.56
CA LEU A 841 9.35 12.45 26.45
C LEU A 841 9.29 13.96 26.47
N SER A 842 8.79 14.50 25.39
CA SER A 842 8.37 15.88 25.28
C SER A 842 7.18 16.16 26.19
N TYR A 843 7.22 17.27 26.88
CA TYR A 843 6.12 17.71 27.70
C TYR A 843 5.24 18.66 26.98
N MET A 844 4.11 18.72 27.56
CA MET A 844 3.09 19.62 27.18
C MET A 844 3.46 21.07 27.33
N LEU A 845 2.94 21.72 26.41
CA LEU A 845 2.60 23.12 26.24
C LEU A 845 2.67 23.93 27.53
N ILE A 846 3.59 24.88 27.56
CA ILE A 846 3.61 25.90 28.59
C ILE A 846 2.21 26.48 28.84
N PRO A 847 1.37 26.77 27.80
CA PRO A 847 0.02 27.28 28.04
C PRO A 847 -0.93 26.28 28.73
N ILE A 848 -0.67 24.99 28.66
CA ILE A 848 -1.52 23.99 29.33
C ILE A 848 -1.10 23.81 30.79
N ASN A 849 0.14 24.10 31.14
CA ASN A 849 0.61 24.06 32.52
C ASN A 849 0.25 25.32 33.28
N SER A 850 -0.13 26.41 32.61
CA SER A 850 -0.53 27.68 33.22
C SER A 850 -2.05 27.83 33.44
N VAL A 851 -2.81 26.81 33.02
CA VAL A 851 -4.24 26.69 33.29
C VAL A 851 -4.47 25.49 34.22
#